data_ffe067682686a06c50bee657df23eea2
#
_entry.id   ffe067682686a06c50bee657df23eea2
#
_cell.length_a   1.000
_cell.length_b   1.000
_cell.length_c   1.000
_cell.angle_alpha   90.00
_cell.angle_beta   90.00
_cell.angle_gamma   90.00
#
_symmetry.space_group_name_H-M   'P 1'
#
loop_
_entity.id
_entity.type
_entity.pdbx_description
1 polymer ?
#
loop_
_entity_poly.entity_id
_entity_poly.type
_entity_poly.pdbx_seq_one_letter_code
_entity_poly.pdbx_strand_id
1 'polypeptide(L)'
;MAELLLEIGLEEIPARMIAAAEAELARRVEGLLTRHRLLGAPVVIAGYSTPRRLAVRVEGVLGQQLDMQEQLTGPSWKAAFPDGQPGPAAQAFAKKAGVSVSALEKITTPKGEYAAATVQRPGQNAVKVLSDSLGQEIGALSWPKSMYWRANKPERFVRPLRWLLCLLDETVVPVEFAGIRAGNVSYGHRVLFGERPVPIARPADYLAALETAFVVADAAARRERIRKALDAATRTLPGAHWREDVALVEQVTNLTEWPAVLLGNFEPEYLALPEEILVTVMRDHQKYFALEDQHHALAPHFLAVLNTEADDQGMAIIRHGNERVLRARFNDARFFWNYDQKIPLDQLVEKLKTVTFQRDLGSYFSKTESNLLMAKAVAAAVGSRGIQLDHAALEKAVLLAKTDLTTELVKEFTELQGIVGGLYARAQGLGEAVAQAIYSQYMPAGVEDPVPGTVEGQILGLTDRMATIAEMFAIGLAPSGSKDPFALRRAANGVVKILAESGLPLTVAELESMATESLPRVRSAEGSGALALFFKERIDFYLREVRGFAYDVVNAVLSTGLTTVTDAVARAEALTRVRGSDDLVAISTAFKRIKNILRQADEKQDRYGDTIASQDLTEQAEQHLYAETIRVAPQVEALRARQEYLPALESIATLRPAIDSFFDQVMVMAPEANLRKNRLALIASVFNDFSRIADFSEIVPG
;
A
#
# COMPACT_ATOMS: atom_id res chain seq x y z
N MET A 1 35.19 1.01 -15.84
CA MET A 1 33.78 1.46 -15.65
C MET A 1 33.83 2.68 -14.78
N ALA A 2 32.99 3.66 -15.09
CA ALA A 2 32.98 4.93 -14.38
C ALA A 2 31.93 4.95 -13.23
N GLU A 3 32.06 5.91 -12.32
CA GLU A 3 31.09 6.21 -11.29
C GLU A 3 30.35 7.51 -11.61
N LEU A 4 29.00 7.47 -11.54
CA LEU A 4 28.16 8.65 -11.65
C LEU A 4 27.73 9.10 -10.26
N LEU A 5 27.79 10.40 -10.01
CA LEU A 5 27.15 11.04 -8.86
C LEU A 5 26.28 12.20 -9.37
N LEU A 6 25.01 12.19 -8.97
CA LEU A 6 24.09 13.30 -9.17
C LEU A 6 23.58 13.75 -7.80
N GLU A 7 23.73 15.05 -7.46
CA GLU A 7 23.11 15.65 -6.27
C GLU A 7 22.24 16.83 -6.69
N ILE A 8 21.06 16.88 -6.12
CA ILE A 8 20.07 17.97 -6.26
C ILE A 8 20.00 18.69 -4.90
N GLY A 9 20.56 19.87 -4.81
CA GLY A 9 20.50 20.70 -3.63
C GLY A 9 19.30 21.63 -3.62
N LEU A 10 18.58 21.67 -2.50
CA LEU A 10 17.25 22.28 -2.36
C LEU A 10 17.15 23.14 -1.09
N GLU A 11 16.10 23.93 -0.98
CA GLU A 11 15.57 24.33 0.30
C GLU A 11 14.87 23.11 0.96
N GLU A 12 14.61 23.20 2.27
CA GLU A 12 14.19 22.06 3.08
C GLU A 12 12.92 21.38 2.55
N ILE A 13 13.07 20.11 2.17
CA ILE A 13 12.00 19.21 1.73
C ILE A 13 11.22 18.75 2.98
N PRO A 14 9.89 18.69 2.94
CA PRO A 14 9.12 18.07 4.03
C PRO A 14 9.54 16.61 4.26
N ALA A 15 9.84 16.25 5.51
CA ALA A 15 10.40 14.94 5.89
C ALA A 15 9.66 13.76 5.26
N ARG A 16 8.31 13.79 5.25
CA ARG A 16 7.46 12.74 4.68
C ARG A 16 7.61 12.50 3.17
N MET A 17 8.27 13.41 2.45
CA MET A 17 8.44 13.31 1.00
C MET A 17 9.83 12.81 0.60
N ILE A 18 10.81 12.78 1.52
CA ILE A 18 12.21 12.57 1.21
C ILE A 18 12.48 11.15 0.75
N ALA A 19 12.10 10.14 1.53
CA ALA A 19 12.40 8.74 1.23
C ALA A 19 11.82 8.29 -0.12
N ALA A 20 10.57 8.67 -0.41
CA ALA A 20 9.96 8.35 -1.69
C ALA A 20 10.64 9.04 -2.88
N ALA A 21 11.07 10.30 -2.70
CA ALA A 21 11.78 11.05 -3.73
C ALA A 21 13.20 10.52 -3.98
N GLU A 22 13.92 10.09 -2.94
CA GLU A 22 15.21 9.42 -3.05
C GLU A 22 15.10 8.14 -3.88
N ALA A 23 14.15 7.27 -3.51
CA ALA A 23 13.91 6.02 -4.23
C ALA A 23 13.46 6.26 -5.68
N GLU A 24 12.65 7.29 -5.94
CA GLU A 24 12.23 7.66 -7.29
C GLU A 24 13.41 8.18 -8.11
N LEU A 25 14.28 9.02 -7.54
CA LEU A 25 15.47 9.53 -8.22
C LEU A 25 16.39 8.37 -8.64
N ALA A 26 16.66 7.42 -7.72
CA ALA A 26 17.48 6.24 -7.99
C ALA A 26 16.91 5.42 -9.17
N ARG A 27 15.62 5.08 -9.13
CA ARG A 27 14.93 4.35 -10.21
C ARG A 27 14.95 5.09 -11.56
N ARG A 28 14.80 6.41 -11.55
CA ARG A 28 14.82 7.22 -12.77
C ARG A 28 16.19 7.25 -13.41
N VAL A 29 17.24 7.43 -12.60
CA VAL A 29 18.63 7.39 -13.08
C VAL A 29 18.99 6.01 -13.61
N GLU A 30 18.63 4.94 -12.91
CA GLU A 30 18.78 3.56 -13.39
C GLU A 30 18.08 3.34 -14.73
N GLY A 31 16.82 3.73 -14.81
CA GLY A 31 16.01 3.61 -16.02
C GLY A 31 16.59 4.43 -17.18
N LEU A 32 17.14 5.62 -16.94
CA LEU A 32 17.82 6.43 -17.94
C LEU A 32 19.08 5.71 -18.45
N LEU A 33 19.95 5.25 -17.55
CA LEU A 33 21.19 4.54 -17.90
C LEU A 33 20.89 3.27 -18.69
N THR A 34 19.85 2.52 -18.30
CA THR A 34 19.40 1.30 -19.01
C THR A 34 18.92 1.65 -20.42
N ARG A 35 18.00 2.62 -20.55
CA ARG A 35 17.47 3.04 -21.86
C ARG A 35 18.55 3.51 -22.83
N HIS A 36 19.58 4.15 -22.28
CA HIS A 36 20.72 4.64 -23.07
C HIS A 36 21.88 3.67 -23.17
N ARG A 37 21.74 2.42 -22.68
CA ARG A 37 22.78 1.39 -22.75
C ARG A 37 24.12 1.84 -22.15
N LEU A 38 24.04 2.52 -21.00
CA LEU A 38 25.18 3.04 -20.26
C LEU A 38 25.52 2.21 -19.00
N LEU A 39 24.84 1.09 -18.77
CA LEU A 39 25.14 0.19 -17.65
C LEU A 39 26.08 -0.92 -18.08
N GLY A 40 27.17 -1.10 -17.31
CA GLY A 40 28.03 -2.27 -17.33
C GLY A 40 27.57 -3.34 -16.33
N ALA A 41 28.46 -4.25 -15.95
CA ALA A 41 28.22 -5.22 -14.89
C ALA A 41 29.51 -5.45 -14.08
N PRO A 42 29.49 -5.46 -12.75
CA PRO A 42 28.31 -5.25 -11.87
C PRO A 42 27.87 -3.80 -11.79
N VAL A 43 26.61 -3.56 -11.39
CA VAL A 43 26.02 -2.25 -11.13
C VAL A 43 25.64 -2.14 -9.66
N VAL A 44 26.00 -1.02 -9.01
CA VAL A 44 25.58 -0.69 -7.66
C VAL A 44 24.95 0.71 -7.69
N ILE A 45 23.73 0.82 -7.18
CA ILE A 45 23.00 2.10 -7.11
C ILE A 45 22.72 2.41 -5.65
N ALA A 46 23.16 3.56 -5.16
CA ALA A 46 22.93 4.04 -3.81
C ALA A 46 22.26 5.41 -3.83
N GLY A 47 21.13 5.51 -3.11
CA GLY A 47 20.45 6.77 -2.85
C GLY A 47 20.94 7.40 -1.55
N TYR A 48 21.00 8.74 -1.53
CA TYR A 48 21.33 9.53 -0.35
C TYR A 48 20.40 10.73 -0.25
N SER A 49 20.01 11.06 0.96
CA SER A 49 19.12 12.20 1.16
C SER A 49 19.32 12.89 2.53
N THR A 50 19.00 14.18 2.54
CA THR A 50 18.83 14.98 3.75
C THR A 50 17.65 15.95 3.55
N PRO A 51 17.23 16.74 4.55
CA PRO A 51 16.24 17.80 4.33
C PRO A 51 16.55 18.69 3.13
N ARG A 52 17.82 18.90 2.79
CA ARG A 52 18.26 19.89 1.79
C ARG A 52 18.84 19.29 0.51
N ARG A 53 18.87 17.93 0.37
CA ARG A 53 19.45 17.28 -0.82
C ARG A 53 18.83 15.94 -1.12
N LEU A 54 18.85 15.59 -2.39
CA LEU A 54 18.66 14.24 -2.89
C LEU A 54 19.86 13.90 -3.75
N ALA A 55 20.46 12.74 -3.58
CA ALA A 55 21.57 12.31 -4.39
C ALA A 55 21.47 10.83 -4.76
N VAL A 56 22.09 10.47 -5.87
CA VAL A 56 22.25 9.10 -6.32
C VAL A 56 23.68 8.89 -6.83
N ARG A 57 24.30 7.79 -6.37
CA ARG A 57 25.59 7.32 -6.85
C ARG A 57 25.39 5.99 -7.57
N VAL A 58 25.98 5.87 -8.76
CA VAL A 58 25.90 4.66 -9.57
C VAL A 58 27.32 4.20 -9.94
N GLU A 59 27.67 3.01 -9.52
CA GLU A 59 28.88 2.34 -9.95
C GLU A 59 28.59 1.44 -11.17
N GLY A 60 29.56 1.29 -12.05
CA GLY A 60 29.43 0.44 -13.24
C GLY A 60 28.86 1.17 -14.47
N VAL A 61 28.98 2.50 -14.54
CA VAL A 61 28.57 3.28 -15.71
C VAL A 61 29.60 3.16 -16.82
N LEU A 62 29.14 3.01 -18.08
CA LEU A 62 30.00 2.99 -19.24
C LEU A 62 30.31 4.43 -19.68
N GLY A 63 31.57 4.71 -20.06
CA GLY A 63 31.99 6.03 -20.58
C GLY A 63 31.41 6.36 -21.96
N GLN A 64 30.91 5.35 -22.66
CA GLN A 64 30.26 5.45 -23.96
C GLN A 64 29.14 4.42 -24.04
N GLN A 65 28.05 4.76 -24.75
CA GLN A 65 26.98 3.81 -25.06
C GLN A 65 27.51 2.60 -25.83
N LEU A 66 26.95 1.45 -25.58
CA LEU A 66 27.20 0.28 -26.43
C LEU A 66 26.69 0.57 -27.85
N ASP A 67 27.51 0.18 -28.83
CA ASP A 67 27.12 0.25 -30.23
C ASP A 67 25.82 -0.54 -30.45
N MET A 68 24.99 -0.07 -31.36
CA MET A 68 23.73 -0.71 -31.70
C MET A 68 23.70 -1.04 -33.19
N GLN A 69 23.28 -2.27 -33.47
CA GLN A 69 22.86 -2.65 -34.82
C GLN A 69 21.33 -2.47 -34.91
N GLU A 70 20.91 -1.61 -35.81
CA GLU A 70 19.49 -1.37 -36.09
C GLU A 70 19.15 -1.91 -37.47
N GLN A 71 18.20 -2.82 -37.55
CA GLN A 71 17.68 -3.29 -38.83
C GLN A 71 16.54 -2.40 -39.28
N LEU A 72 16.80 -1.58 -40.27
CA LEU A 72 15.79 -0.72 -40.87
C LEU A 72 15.04 -1.48 -41.99
N THR A 73 13.72 -1.53 -41.90
CA THR A 73 12.88 -2.12 -42.95
C THR A 73 12.53 -1.07 -44.01
N GLY A 74 12.80 -1.38 -45.25
CA GLY A 74 12.59 -0.54 -46.40
C GLY A 74 11.38 -0.92 -47.27
N PRO A 75 11.41 -0.64 -48.56
CA PRO A 75 10.36 -0.99 -49.51
C PRO A 75 10.25 -2.50 -49.69
N SER A 76 9.11 -2.98 -50.27
CA SER A 76 8.96 -4.40 -50.58
C SER A 76 10.11 -4.88 -51.46
N TRP A 77 10.56 -6.12 -51.26
CA TRP A 77 11.70 -6.67 -52.03
C TRP A 77 11.50 -6.55 -53.55
N LYS A 78 10.28 -6.84 -54.03
CA LYS A 78 9.91 -6.76 -55.43
C LYS A 78 9.99 -5.32 -55.97
N ALA A 79 9.71 -4.30 -55.18
CA ALA A 79 9.84 -2.90 -55.59
C ALA A 79 11.29 -2.41 -55.48
N ALA A 80 12.07 -2.93 -54.58
CA ALA A 80 13.47 -2.59 -54.39
C ALA A 80 14.36 -3.26 -55.49
N PHE A 81 14.05 -4.51 -55.81
CA PHE A 81 14.82 -5.32 -56.75
C PHE A 81 13.93 -5.87 -57.86
N PRO A 82 13.43 -5.05 -58.79
CA PRO A 82 12.69 -5.50 -59.95
C PRO A 82 13.63 -6.38 -60.82
N ASP A 83 13.17 -7.53 -61.22
CA ASP A 83 13.93 -8.52 -62.01
C ASP A 83 15.26 -8.95 -61.36
N GLY A 84 15.37 -8.84 -60.04
CA GLY A 84 16.57 -9.19 -59.27
C GLY A 84 17.70 -8.15 -59.33
N GLN A 85 17.50 -7.03 -59.99
CA GLN A 85 18.48 -5.93 -60.07
C GLN A 85 18.09 -4.76 -59.16
N PRO A 86 19.06 -4.03 -58.57
CA PRO A 86 18.76 -2.88 -57.72
C PRO A 86 18.06 -1.75 -58.47
N GLY A 87 16.79 -1.49 -58.13
CA GLY A 87 16.02 -0.40 -58.68
C GLY A 87 16.18 0.93 -57.95
N PRO A 88 15.53 2.02 -58.41
CA PRO A 88 15.57 3.33 -57.75
C PRO A 88 15.12 3.30 -56.27
N ALA A 89 14.19 2.43 -55.91
CA ALA A 89 13.71 2.27 -54.54
C ALA A 89 14.80 1.68 -53.61
N ALA A 90 15.58 0.70 -54.07
CA ALA A 90 16.72 0.16 -53.33
C ALA A 90 17.82 1.21 -53.15
N GLN A 91 18.14 1.97 -54.20
CA GLN A 91 19.15 3.04 -54.13
C GLN A 91 18.75 4.15 -53.16
N ALA A 92 17.50 4.61 -53.22
CA ALA A 92 16.96 5.61 -52.31
C ALA A 92 16.97 5.12 -50.82
N PHE A 93 16.58 3.86 -50.61
CA PHE A 93 16.58 3.27 -49.29
C PHE A 93 18.02 3.09 -48.75
N ALA A 94 18.93 2.54 -49.54
CA ALA A 94 20.35 2.39 -49.14
C ALA A 94 20.99 3.76 -48.81
N LYS A 95 20.74 4.79 -49.63
CA LYS A 95 21.19 6.16 -49.36
C LYS A 95 20.62 6.70 -48.04
N LYS A 96 19.32 6.50 -47.80
CA LYS A 96 18.66 6.91 -46.53
C LYS A 96 19.21 6.15 -45.33
N ALA A 97 19.48 4.88 -45.47
CA ALA A 97 20.07 4.02 -44.43
C ALA A 97 21.58 4.25 -44.24
N GLY A 98 22.26 4.95 -45.14
CA GLY A 98 23.70 5.17 -45.08
C GLY A 98 24.54 3.94 -45.38
N VAL A 99 24.01 2.97 -46.15
CA VAL A 99 24.68 1.73 -46.52
C VAL A 99 24.84 1.59 -48.04
N SER A 100 25.71 0.68 -48.48
CA SER A 100 25.77 0.34 -49.90
C SER A 100 24.53 -0.45 -50.32
N VAL A 101 24.13 -0.34 -51.59
CA VAL A 101 23.00 -1.12 -52.12
C VAL A 101 23.24 -2.65 -52.00
N SER A 102 24.49 -3.07 -52.08
CA SER A 102 24.92 -4.47 -51.92
C SER A 102 24.80 -4.99 -50.47
N ALA A 103 24.65 -4.09 -49.47
CA ALA A 103 24.46 -4.44 -48.06
C ALA A 103 22.96 -4.58 -47.70
N LEU A 104 22.06 -4.41 -48.66
CA LEU A 104 20.63 -4.64 -48.44
C LEU A 104 20.33 -6.12 -48.42
N GLU A 105 19.64 -6.55 -47.37
CA GLU A 105 19.23 -7.94 -47.15
C GLU A 105 17.72 -8.10 -47.39
N LYS A 106 17.31 -9.32 -47.74
CA LYS A 106 15.91 -9.69 -47.87
C LYS A 106 15.39 -10.22 -46.56
N ILE A 107 14.36 -9.61 -46.00
CA ILE A 107 13.67 -10.11 -44.80
C ILE A 107 12.22 -10.48 -45.11
N THR A 108 11.73 -11.56 -44.45
CA THR A 108 10.35 -11.98 -44.54
C THR A 108 9.59 -11.54 -43.29
N THR A 109 8.51 -10.84 -43.48
CA THR A 109 7.60 -10.38 -42.42
C THR A 109 6.20 -10.97 -42.64
N PRO A 110 5.28 -10.93 -41.67
CA PRO A 110 3.89 -11.37 -41.89
C PRO A 110 3.17 -10.63 -43.02
N LYS A 111 3.69 -9.45 -43.43
CA LYS A 111 3.12 -8.63 -44.52
C LYS A 111 3.82 -8.84 -45.88
N GLY A 112 4.79 -9.72 -45.94
CA GLY A 112 5.55 -10.02 -47.16
C GLY A 112 7.05 -9.82 -47.05
N GLU A 113 7.74 -9.85 -48.19
CA GLU A 113 9.19 -9.72 -48.28
C GLU A 113 9.60 -8.23 -48.48
N TYR A 114 10.59 -7.80 -47.72
CA TYR A 114 11.05 -6.42 -47.71
C TYR A 114 12.57 -6.36 -47.81
N ALA A 115 13.08 -5.24 -48.36
CA ALA A 115 14.50 -4.91 -48.26
C ALA A 115 14.80 -4.38 -46.84
N ALA A 116 15.85 -4.87 -46.22
CA ALA A 116 16.34 -4.40 -44.92
C ALA A 116 17.79 -3.93 -45.04
N ALA A 117 18.15 -2.99 -44.20
CA ALA A 117 19.53 -2.53 -44.04
C ALA A 117 19.91 -2.63 -42.56
N THR A 118 21.01 -3.32 -42.27
CA THR A 118 21.62 -3.33 -40.94
C THR A 118 22.54 -2.11 -40.81
N VAL A 119 22.16 -1.15 -39.98
CA VAL A 119 22.92 0.08 -39.74
C VAL A 119 23.64 0.00 -38.42
N GLN A 120 24.96 0.22 -38.42
CA GLN A 120 25.74 0.40 -37.21
C GLN A 120 25.54 1.82 -36.68
N ARG A 121 25.00 1.93 -35.47
CA ARG A 121 24.96 3.21 -34.76
C ARG A 121 26.02 3.20 -33.65
N PRO A 122 27.10 3.97 -33.81
CA PRO A 122 28.12 4.06 -32.78
C PRO A 122 27.53 4.69 -31.52
N GLY A 123 27.93 4.18 -30.37
CA GLY A 123 27.51 4.71 -29.10
C GLY A 123 27.98 6.15 -28.90
N GLN A 124 27.16 6.99 -28.29
CA GLN A 124 27.51 8.36 -27.93
C GLN A 124 28.26 8.38 -26.60
N ASN A 125 29.07 9.42 -26.39
CA ASN A 125 29.78 9.66 -25.14
C ASN A 125 28.78 9.83 -23.98
N ALA A 126 29.05 9.18 -22.84
CA ALA A 126 28.15 9.18 -21.69
C ALA A 126 27.91 10.58 -21.11
N VAL A 127 28.93 11.44 -21.04
CA VAL A 127 28.80 12.82 -20.55
C VAL A 127 27.77 13.60 -21.37
N LYS A 128 27.79 13.42 -22.72
CA LYS A 128 26.83 14.08 -23.60
C LYS A 128 25.41 13.58 -23.36
N VAL A 129 25.22 12.26 -23.32
CA VAL A 129 23.90 11.64 -23.10
C VAL A 129 23.30 12.05 -21.76
N LEU A 130 24.11 12.03 -20.69
CA LEU A 130 23.69 12.42 -19.34
C LEU A 130 23.35 13.90 -19.27
N SER A 131 24.16 14.77 -19.88
CA SER A 131 23.91 16.21 -19.95
C SER A 131 22.57 16.54 -20.65
N ASP A 132 22.27 15.85 -21.73
CA ASP A 132 21.06 16.08 -22.55
C ASP A 132 19.79 15.52 -21.86
N SER A 133 19.91 14.55 -20.95
CA SER A 133 18.76 13.77 -20.46
C SER A 133 18.44 13.94 -18.97
N LEU A 134 19.45 14.13 -18.10
CA LEU A 134 19.24 14.15 -16.64
C LEU A 134 18.35 15.31 -16.16
N GLY A 135 18.41 16.47 -16.83
CA GLY A 135 17.55 17.60 -16.48
C GLY A 135 16.05 17.28 -16.60
N GLN A 136 15.68 16.48 -17.59
CA GLN A 136 14.31 16.01 -17.78
C GLN A 136 13.90 15.03 -16.68
N GLU A 137 14.77 14.10 -16.29
CA GLU A 137 14.50 13.14 -15.21
C GLU A 137 14.34 13.84 -13.86
N ILE A 138 15.14 14.87 -13.57
CA ILE A 138 14.97 15.70 -12.36
C ILE A 138 13.60 16.37 -12.38
N GLY A 139 13.21 17.00 -13.51
CA GLY A 139 11.93 17.69 -13.66
C GLY A 139 10.71 16.77 -13.58
N ALA A 140 10.89 15.49 -13.84
CA ALA A 140 9.85 14.47 -13.84
C ALA A 140 9.64 13.79 -12.45
N LEU A 141 10.41 14.16 -11.41
CA LEU A 141 10.19 13.69 -10.06
C LEU A 141 8.78 14.08 -9.58
N SER A 142 8.06 13.09 -9.03
CA SER A 142 6.68 13.24 -8.58
C SER A 142 6.61 13.77 -7.14
N TRP A 143 5.77 14.78 -6.92
CA TRP A 143 5.61 15.42 -5.62
C TRP A 143 4.14 15.54 -5.23
N PRO A 144 3.75 15.11 -4.03
CA PRO A 144 2.37 15.31 -3.55
C PRO A 144 1.95 16.78 -3.53
N LYS A 145 2.91 17.67 -3.28
CA LYS A 145 2.73 19.13 -3.32
C LYS A 145 3.97 19.79 -3.87
N SER A 146 3.80 20.70 -4.80
CA SER A 146 4.88 21.44 -5.45
C SER A 146 4.54 22.93 -5.55
N MET A 147 5.54 23.75 -5.82
CA MET A 147 5.42 25.20 -5.91
C MET A 147 6.17 25.75 -7.13
N TYR A 148 5.83 26.97 -7.52
CA TYR A 148 6.58 27.79 -8.47
C TYR A 148 7.36 28.84 -7.67
N TRP A 149 8.61 29.12 -8.05
CA TRP A 149 9.43 30.14 -7.39
C TRP A 149 10.13 31.08 -8.38
N ARG A 150 10.03 30.82 -9.68
CA ARG A 150 10.65 31.65 -10.73
C ARG A 150 9.56 32.34 -11.53
N ALA A 151 9.70 33.65 -11.68
CA ALA A 151 8.81 34.43 -12.53
C ALA A 151 8.89 33.97 -13.97
N ASN A 152 7.74 33.82 -14.66
CA ASN A 152 7.62 33.42 -16.05
C ASN A 152 8.28 32.05 -16.40
N LYS A 153 8.51 31.21 -15.40
CA LYS A 153 9.08 29.87 -15.60
C LYS A 153 8.10 28.77 -15.22
N PRO A 154 7.98 27.75 -16.05
CA PRO A 154 7.02 26.68 -15.85
C PRO A 154 7.51 25.60 -14.87
N GLU A 155 8.78 25.67 -14.41
CA GLU A 155 9.34 24.65 -13.56
C GLU A 155 8.60 24.61 -12.22
N ARG A 156 8.07 23.46 -11.95
CA ARG A 156 7.32 23.17 -10.75
C ARG A 156 8.03 22.06 -9.95
N PHE A 157 8.41 22.35 -8.72
CA PHE A 157 9.14 21.41 -7.88
C PHE A 157 8.70 21.51 -6.42
N VAL A 158 9.19 20.61 -5.55
CA VAL A 158 8.81 20.61 -4.11
C VAL A 158 9.28 21.86 -3.40
N ARG A 159 10.51 22.29 -3.67
CA ARG A 159 11.19 23.47 -3.10
C ARG A 159 12.13 24.10 -4.14
N PRO A 160 12.53 25.35 -3.97
CA PRO A 160 13.53 25.98 -4.81
C PRO A 160 14.84 25.19 -4.86
N LEU A 161 15.34 25.01 -6.07
CA LEU A 161 16.66 24.44 -6.30
C LEU A 161 17.74 25.47 -5.92
N ARG A 162 18.82 25.03 -5.27
CA ARG A 162 19.92 25.87 -4.82
C ARG A 162 21.23 25.56 -5.53
N TRP A 163 21.53 24.29 -5.74
CA TRP A 163 22.72 23.83 -6.48
C TRP A 163 22.44 22.50 -7.18
N LEU A 164 23.28 22.19 -8.15
CA LEU A 164 23.37 20.87 -8.77
C LEU A 164 24.83 20.45 -8.78
N LEU A 165 25.07 19.18 -8.46
CA LEU A 165 26.37 18.53 -8.66
C LEU A 165 26.14 17.29 -9.54
N CYS A 166 26.94 17.17 -10.60
CA CYS A 166 26.92 15.97 -11.42
C CYS A 166 28.34 15.64 -11.93
N LEU A 167 28.81 14.47 -11.52
CA LEU A 167 30.15 13.97 -11.89
C LEU A 167 30.03 12.58 -12.53
N LEU A 168 30.80 12.36 -13.56
CA LEU A 168 31.15 11.04 -14.08
C LEU A 168 32.66 10.87 -13.86
N ASP A 169 33.05 10.07 -12.89
CA ASP A 169 34.39 10.06 -12.29
C ASP A 169 34.80 11.49 -11.89
N GLU A 170 35.88 12.02 -12.45
CA GLU A 170 36.38 13.39 -12.21
C GLU A 170 35.76 14.44 -13.17
N THR A 171 34.96 13.98 -14.15
CA THR A 171 34.42 14.86 -15.18
C THR A 171 33.06 15.43 -14.77
N VAL A 172 32.94 16.76 -14.78
CA VAL A 172 31.66 17.43 -14.59
C VAL A 172 30.73 17.18 -15.77
N VAL A 173 29.56 16.64 -15.50
CA VAL A 173 28.48 16.50 -16.47
C VAL A 173 27.63 17.79 -16.41
N PRO A 174 27.56 18.60 -17.49
CA PRO A 174 26.92 19.93 -17.45
C PRO A 174 25.38 19.84 -17.57
N VAL A 175 24.75 19.19 -16.57
CA VAL A 175 23.29 19.12 -16.46
C VAL A 175 22.74 20.49 -16.11
N GLU A 176 21.61 20.88 -16.68
CA GLU A 176 20.90 22.10 -16.32
C GLU A 176 19.43 21.79 -15.97
N PHE A 177 18.97 22.35 -14.84
CA PHE A 177 17.56 22.31 -14.46
C PHE A 177 17.18 23.58 -13.71
N ALA A 178 16.02 24.14 -14.03
CA ALA A 178 15.48 25.34 -13.38
C ALA A 178 16.47 26.55 -13.35
N GLY A 179 17.35 26.65 -14.35
CA GLY A 179 18.35 27.70 -14.48
C GLY A 179 19.58 27.53 -13.59
N ILE A 180 19.72 26.37 -12.93
CA ILE A 180 20.92 25.98 -12.18
C ILE A 180 21.70 24.98 -13.03
N ARG A 181 22.99 25.23 -13.23
CA ARG A 181 23.90 24.34 -13.94
C ARG A 181 24.73 23.54 -12.96
N ALA A 182 24.88 22.24 -13.25
CA ALA A 182 25.68 21.36 -12.42
C ALA A 182 27.17 21.69 -12.46
N GLY A 183 27.81 21.54 -11.31
CA GLY A 183 29.23 21.60 -11.10
C GLY A 183 29.72 20.40 -10.29
N ASN A 184 30.82 20.59 -9.59
CA ASN A 184 31.41 19.62 -8.66
C ASN A 184 31.39 20.13 -7.21
N VAL A 185 30.48 21.04 -6.86
CA VAL A 185 30.42 21.65 -5.54
C VAL A 185 29.12 21.29 -4.85
N SER A 186 29.23 20.78 -3.64
CA SER A 186 28.15 20.62 -2.68
C SER A 186 28.26 21.65 -1.53
N TYR A 187 27.34 21.60 -0.57
CA TYR A 187 27.33 22.49 0.60
C TYR A 187 27.13 21.70 1.88
N GLY A 188 27.81 22.12 2.94
CA GLY A 188 27.73 21.50 4.24
C GLY A 188 26.49 21.91 5.05
N HIS A 189 26.50 21.57 6.32
CA HIS A 189 25.46 21.96 7.27
C HIS A 189 25.37 23.47 7.42
N ARG A 190 24.16 24.02 7.22
CA ARG A 190 23.94 25.49 7.13
C ARG A 190 24.49 26.27 8.33
N VAL A 191 24.33 25.74 9.53
CA VAL A 191 24.75 26.42 10.78
C VAL A 191 26.19 26.04 11.17
N LEU A 192 26.51 24.74 11.21
CA LEU A 192 27.80 24.27 11.72
C LEU A 192 28.94 24.50 10.72
N PHE A 193 28.66 24.44 9.42
CA PHE A 193 29.66 24.66 8.38
C PHE A 193 29.51 26.00 7.66
N GLY A 194 28.29 26.57 7.62
CA GLY A 194 27.97 27.81 6.93
C GLY A 194 27.83 27.62 5.41
N GLU A 195 28.02 28.72 4.68
CA GLU A 195 27.86 28.76 3.22
C GLU A 195 29.13 28.34 2.44
N ARG A 196 30.14 27.79 3.11
CA ARG A 196 31.37 27.36 2.45
C ARG A 196 31.09 26.23 1.44
N PRO A 197 31.67 26.32 0.24
CA PRO A 197 31.56 25.24 -0.74
C PRO A 197 32.32 24.00 -0.27
N VAL A 198 31.78 22.84 -0.60
CA VAL A 198 32.40 21.52 -0.40
C VAL A 198 32.71 20.97 -1.79
N PRO A 199 33.96 21.12 -2.28
CA PRO A 199 34.33 20.55 -3.57
C PRO A 199 34.40 19.03 -3.49
N ILE A 200 33.80 18.37 -4.47
CA ILE A 200 33.83 16.92 -4.62
C ILE A 200 34.68 16.62 -5.86
N ALA A 201 35.80 15.92 -5.67
CA ALA A 201 36.68 15.56 -6.77
C ALA A 201 36.18 14.34 -7.52
N ARG A 202 35.68 13.32 -6.81
CA ARG A 202 35.18 12.06 -7.35
C ARG A 202 33.94 11.59 -6.59
N PRO A 203 33.04 10.83 -7.22
CA PRO A 203 31.86 10.26 -6.54
C PRO A 203 32.19 9.49 -5.25
N ALA A 204 33.29 8.75 -5.23
CA ALA A 204 33.73 7.99 -4.05
C ALA A 204 34.04 8.86 -2.83
N ASP A 205 34.46 10.12 -3.01
CA ASP A 205 34.82 11.04 -1.93
C ASP A 205 33.61 11.74 -1.31
N TYR A 206 32.42 11.61 -1.90
CA TYR A 206 31.20 12.37 -1.58
C TYR A 206 30.79 12.29 -0.11
N LEU A 207 30.61 11.09 0.43
CA LEU A 207 30.14 10.91 1.80
C LEU A 207 31.14 11.45 2.83
N ALA A 208 32.43 11.15 2.64
CA ALA A 208 33.48 11.60 3.54
C ALA A 208 33.64 13.13 3.52
N ALA A 209 33.54 13.76 2.35
CA ALA A 209 33.58 15.22 2.23
C ALA A 209 32.40 15.89 2.93
N LEU A 210 31.21 15.33 2.79
CA LEU A 210 30.02 15.84 3.48
C LEU A 210 30.08 15.64 4.98
N GLU A 211 30.61 14.51 5.47
CA GLU A 211 30.76 14.26 6.90
C GLU A 211 31.70 15.28 7.57
N THR A 212 32.81 15.67 6.90
CA THR A 212 33.68 16.76 7.38
C THR A 212 33.00 18.12 7.38
N ALA A 213 31.89 18.26 6.64
CA ALA A 213 31.05 19.44 6.59
C ALA A 213 29.76 19.32 7.43
N PHE A 214 29.74 18.41 8.41
CA PHE A 214 28.64 18.14 9.32
C PHE A 214 27.35 17.67 8.61
N VAL A 215 27.47 16.79 7.63
CA VAL A 215 26.33 16.20 6.94
C VAL A 215 26.50 14.69 6.81
N VAL A 216 25.61 13.92 7.45
CA VAL A 216 25.47 12.49 7.25
C VAL A 216 24.44 12.29 6.14
N ALA A 217 24.88 12.16 4.89
CA ALA A 217 23.98 12.09 3.75
C ALA A 217 23.27 10.74 3.62
N ASP A 218 23.92 9.65 4.07
CA ASP A 218 23.29 8.31 4.14
C ASP A 218 22.21 8.28 5.22
N ALA A 219 20.96 8.11 4.80
CA ALA A 219 19.81 8.08 5.70
C ALA A 219 19.86 6.88 6.68
N ALA A 220 20.37 5.72 6.25
CA ALA A 220 20.50 4.55 7.12
C ALA A 220 21.55 4.76 8.20
N ALA A 221 22.71 5.30 7.85
CA ALA A 221 23.75 5.65 8.80
C ALA A 221 23.28 6.74 9.78
N ARG A 222 22.54 7.73 9.30
CA ARG A 222 21.97 8.81 10.12
C ARG A 222 20.91 8.27 11.10
N ARG A 223 20.05 7.35 10.67
CA ARG A 223 19.08 6.65 11.52
C ARG A 223 19.76 5.88 12.63
N GLU A 224 20.78 5.11 12.29
CA GLU A 224 21.55 4.32 13.25
C GLU A 224 22.26 5.21 14.28
N ARG A 225 22.83 6.34 13.84
CA ARG A 225 23.43 7.36 14.73
C ARG A 225 22.39 7.91 15.71
N ILE A 226 21.16 8.20 15.26
CA ILE A 226 20.06 8.66 16.11
C ILE A 226 19.71 7.59 17.15
N ARG A 227 19.48 6.34 16.74
CA ARG A 227 19.11 5.25 17.67
C ARG A 227 20.17 5.04 18.75
N LYS A 228 21.45 4.98 18.38
CA LYS A 228 22.56 4.87 19.32
C LYS A 228 22.62 6.04 20.29
N ALA A 229 22.33 7.26 19.82
CA ALA A 229 22.33 8.43 20.66
C ALA A 229 21.13 8.47 21.63
N LEU A 230 19.94 8.02 21.19
CA LEU A 230 18.77 7.85 22.07
C LEU A 230 19.07 6.83 23.18
N ASP A 231 19.63 5.69 22.84
CA ASP A 231 20.03 4.65 23.80
C ASP A 231 21.09 5.16 24.80
N ALA A 232 22.08 5.89 24.29
CA ALA A 232 23.14 6.44 25.14
C ALA A 232 22.59 7.49 26.13
N ALA A 233 21.71 8.38 25.68
CA ALA A 233 21.08 9.38 26.54
C ALA A 233 20.19 8.74 27.60
N THR A 234 19.42 7.69 27.24
CA THR A 234 18.54 6.98 28.18
C THR A 234 19.30 6.26 29.28
N ARG A 235 20.47 5.67 28.97
CA ARG A 235 21.30 4.97 29.98
C ARG A 235 21.77 5.87 31.12
N THR A 236 21.69 7.18 30.99
CA THR A 236 22.00 8.09 32.06
C THR A 236 20.92 8.11 33.18
N LEU A 237 19.75 7.55 32.90
CA LEU A 237 18.61 7.44 33.82
C LEU A 237 18.42 5.97 34.24
N PRO A 238 18.70 5.58 35.49
CA PRO A 238 18.55 4.20 35.93
C PRO A 238 17.12 3.68 35.76
N GLY A 239 16.97 2.55 35.10
CA GLY A 239 15.68 1.89 34.89
C GLY A 239 14.76 2.54 33.84
N ALA A 240 15.19 3.61 33.19
CA ALA A 240 14.43 4.23 32.12
C ALA A 240 14.79 3.62 30.75
N HIS A 241 13.82 3.66 29.84
CA HIS A 241 14.02 3.38 28.44
C HIS A 241 13.17 4.34 27.59
N TRP A 242 13.61 4.67 26.39
CA TRP A 242 12.80 5.47 25.47
C TRP A 242 11.75 4.59 24.80
N ARG A 243 10.53 5.13 24.64
CA ARG A 243 9.46 4.44 23.95
C ARG A 243 9.79 4.35 22.48
N GLU A 244 9.93 3.13 21.94
CA GLU A 244 10.27 2.94 20.55
C GLU A 244 9.12 3.44 19.64
N ASP A 245 9.46 4.34 18.71
CA ASP A 245 8.57 4.85 17.68
C ASP A 245 9.33 4.93 16.35
N VAL A 246 9.16 3.89 15.54
CA VAL A 246 9.83 3.77 14.24
C VAL A 246 9.46 4.94 13.32
N ALA A 247 8.20 5.36 13.32
CA ALA A 247 7.74 6.46 12.49
C ALA A 247 8.36 7.81 12.90
N LEU A 248 8.49 8.05 14.19
CA LEU A 248 9.15 9.24 14.70
C LEU A 248 10.66 9.21 14.40
N VAL A 249 11.33 8.06 14.55
CA VAL A 249 12.75 7.89 14.16
C VAL A 249 12.95 8.23 12.68
N GLU A 250 12.10 7.70 11.78
CA GLU A 250 12.15 8.03 10.36
C GLU A 250 11.92 9.53 10.12
N GLN A 251 10.97 10.12 10.82
CA GLN A 251 10.67 11.53 10.68
C GLN A 251 11.85 12.42 11.09
N VAL A 252 12.46 12.18 12.26
CA VAL A 252 13.61 12.98 12.73
C VAL A 252 14.88 12.71 11.94
N THR A 253 15.05 11.48 11.39
CA THR A 253 16.11 11.17 10.42
C THR A 253 16.01 12.08 9.20
N ASN A 254 14.79 12.32 8.71
CA ASN A 254 14.53 13.18 7.56
C ASN A 254 14.36 14.68 7.91
N LEU A 255 14.53 15.07 9.18
CA LEU A 255 14.56 16.46 9.64
C LEU A 255 15.98 16.95 9.96
N THR A 256 16.97 16.05 9.96
CA THR A 256 18.34 16.37 10.40
C THR A 256 19.38 16.04 9.34
N GLU A 257 20.49 16.77 9.35
CA GLU A 257 21.72 16.48 8.60
C GLU A 257 22.83 16.00 9.53
N TRP A 258 22.87 16.55 10.76
CA TRP A 258 23.85 16.23 11.81
C TRP A 258 23.14 16.03 13.14
N PRO A 259 22.61 14.83 13.40
CA PRO A 259 21.79 14.60 14.58
C PRO A 259 22.61 14.51 15.85
N ALA A 260 22.11 15.16 16.90
CA ALA A 260 22.50 15.01 18.30
C ALA A 260 21.25 14.78 19.14
N VAL A 261 21.39 14.16 20.32
CA VAL A 261 20.27 13.88 21.21
C VAL A 261 20.40 14.67 22.50
N LEU A 262 19.30 15.28 22.90
CA LEU A 262 19.14 16.03 24.13
C LEU A 262 18.17 15.31 25.06
N LEU A 263 18.57 15.06 26.29
CA LEU A 263 17.69 14.66 27.39
C LEU A 263 17.16 15.90 28.09
N GLY A 264 15.84 16.03 28.17
CA GLY A 264 15.14 17.08 28.89
C GLY A 264 14.14 16.52 29.90
N ASN A 265 13.61 17.40 30.74
CA ASN A 265 12.70 17.05 31.82
C ASN A 265 11.46 17.93 31.77
N PHE A 266 10.38 17.45 32.36
CA PHE A 266 9.19 18.24 32.64
C PHE A 266 8.71 17.98 34.08
N GLU A 267 7.86 18.85 34.60
CA GLU A 267 7.36 18.75 35.95
C GLU A 267 6.48 17.52 36.16
N PRO A 268 6.76 16.66 37.16
CA PRO A 268 5.99 15.42 37.39
C PRO A 268 4.49 15.63 37.59
N GLU A 269 4.06 16.84 37.95
CA GLU A 269 2.64 17.16 38.11
C GLU A 269 1.81 16.97 36.84
N TYR A 270 2.44 17.04 35.63
CA TYR A 270 1.75 16.81 34.36
C TYR A 270 1.36 15.34 34.16
N LEU A 271 2.03 14.39 34.85
CA LEU A 271 1.67 12.98 34.80
C LEU A 271 0.26 12.68 35.37
N ALA A 272 -0.39 13.66 35.99
CA ALA A 272 -1.81 13.57 36.36
C ALA A 272 -2.74 13.67 35.16
N LEU A 273 -2.26 14.15 33.99
CA LEU A 273 -3.00 14.12 32.74
C LEU A 273 -2.94 12.71 32.11
N PRO A 274 -3.94 12.34 31.29
CA PRO A 274 -3.84 11.11 30.52
C PRO A 274 -2.55 11.07 29.68
N GLU A 275 -1.91 9.92 29.69
CA GLU A 275 -0.64 9.70 28.98
C GLU A 275 -0.73 10.01 27.50
N GLU A 276 -1.85 9.64 26.86
CA GLU A 276 -2.10 9.85 25.44
C GLU A 276 -1.97 11.33 25.05
N ILE A 277 -2.41 12.21 25.92
CA ILE A 277 -2.32 13.66 25.70
C ILE A 277 -0.85 14.10 25.74
N LEU A 278 -0.11 13.67 26.76
CA LEU A 278 1.30 14.05 26.94
C LEU A 278 2.16 13.50 25.79
N VAL A 279 1.96 12.22 25.45
CA VAL A 279 2.72 11.58 24.37
C VAL A 279 2.41 12.23 23.02
N THR A 280 1.16 12.56 22.73
CA THR A 280 0.77 13.24 21.49
C THR A 280 1.42 14.63 21.40
N VAL A 281 1.41 15.40 22.47
CA VAL A 281 2.08 16.70 22.49
C VAL A 281 3.58 16.56 22.25
N MET A 282 4.25 15.62 22.89
CA MET A 282 5.68 15.36 22.68
C MET A 282 5.96 14.90 21.26
N ARG A 283 5.27 13.88 20.79
CA ARG A 283 5.48 13.20 19.52
C ARG A 283 5.08 14.05 18.30
N ASP A 284 3.83 14.51 18.30
CA ASP A 284 3.24 15.11 17.08
C ASP A 284 3.52 16.61 16.98
N HIS A 285 3.65 17.31 18.09
CA HIS A 285 3.91 18.76 18.08
C HIS A 285 5.39 19.09 18.21
N GLN A 286 6.15 18.36 19.05
CA GLN A 286 7.54 18.71 19.33
C GLN A 286 8.56 17.74 18.69
N LYS A 287 8.15 16.58 18.20
CA LYS A 287 9.01 15.52 17.69
C LYS A 287 9.97 14.97 18.76
N TYR A 288 9.49 14.90 20.00
CA TYR A 288 10.21 14.34 21.13
C TYR A 288 9.80 12.90 21.39
N PHE A 289 10.75 12.09 21.84
CA PHE A 289 10.52 10.73 22.29
C PHE A 289 10.17 10.74 23.77
N ALA A 290 9.11 10.04 24.13
CA ALA A 290 8.72 9.79 25.50
C ALA A 290 9.67 8.75 26.14
N LEU A 291 9.92 8.88 27.44
CA LEU A 291 10.61 7.87 28.23
C LEU A 291 9.63 7.14 29.14
N GLU A 292 9.93 5.87 29.41
CA GLU A 292 9.21 5.01 30.33
C GLU A 292 10.15 4.55 31.45
N ASP A 293 9.57 4.30 32.61
CA ASP A 293 10.28 3.66 33.70
C ASP A 293 10.30 2.12 33.54
N GLN A 294 10.88 1.42 34.51
CA GLN A 294 10.94 -0.06 34.54
C GLN A 294 9.56 -0.76 34.57
N HIS A 295 8.48 -0.05 34.84
CA HIS A 295 7.11 -0.54 34.87
C HIS A 295 6.34 -0.16 33.60
N HIS A 296 7.01 0.37 32.60
CA HIS A 296 6.40 0.91 31.37
C HIS A 296 5.44 2.09 31.60
N ALA A 297 5.55 2.77 32.73
CA ALA A 297 4.83 4.02 32.98
C ALA A 297 5.60 5.21 32.41
N LEU A 298 4.89 6.23 31.92
CA LEU A 298 5.50 7.45 31.38
C LEU A 298 6.35 8.13 32.46
N ALA A 299 7.63 8.35 32.15
CA ALA A 299 8.56 9.06 33.03
C ALA A 299 8.55 10.57 32.70
N PRO A 300 8.84 11.46 33.68
CA PRO A 300 8.83 12.92 33.47
C PRO A 300 10.05 13.42 32.69
N HIS A 301 10.40 12.74 31.62
CA HIS A 301 11.55 12.99 30.78
C HIS A 301 11.19 12.87 29.30
N PHE A 302 11.98 13.54 28.44
CA PHE A 302 11.85 13.41 27.00
C PHE A 302 13.21 13.43 26.32
N LEU A 303 13.31 12.88 25.11
CA LEU A 303 14.48 13.00 24.25
C LEU A 303 14.12 13.81 23.00
N ALA A 304 14.92 14.80 22.69
CA ALA A 304 14.81 15.59 21.48
C ALA A 304 15.99 15.31 20.56
N VAL A 305 15.72 15.10 19.27
CA VAL A 305 16.76 14.99 18.24
C VAL A 305 17.00 16.38 17.65
N LEU A 306 18.18 16.89 17.86
CA LEU A 306 18.64 18.19 17.37
C LEU A 306 19.31 18.03 16.01
N ASN A 307 19.30 19.08 15.20
CA ASN A 307 20.09 19.20 13.98
C ASN A 307 21.26 20.15 14.20
N THR A 308 22.02 19.96 15.29
CA THR A 308 23.17 20.79 15.64
C THR A 308 23.98 20.08 16.72
N GLU A 309 25.18 20.58 16.94
CA GLU A 309 26.06 20.20 18.02
C GLU A 309 26.47 21.48 18.75
N ALA A 310 26.58 21.41 20.05
CA ALA A 310 26.96 22.53 20.90
C ALA A 310 27.81 22.03 22.09
N ASP A 311 28.55 22.92 22.71
CA ASP A 311 29.23 22.67 23.99
C ASP A 311 28.21 22.47 25.13
N ASP A 312 28.68 22.11 26.31
CA ASP A 312 27.82 21.86 27.49
C ASP A 312 26.95 23.06 27.85
N GLN A 313 27.46 24.28 27.70
CA GLN A 313 26.71 25.52 27.98
C GLN A 313 25.62 25.72 26.91
N GLY A 314 25.96 25.55 25.66
CA GLY A 314 24.99 25.61 24.55
C GLY A 314 23.90 24.54 24.67
N MET A 315 24.27 23.30 25.00
CA MET A 315 23.32 22.23 25.24
C MET A 315 22.40 22.53 26.44
N ALA A 316 22.89 23.14 27.50
CA ALA A 316 22.05 23.57 28.64
C ALA A 316 21.03 24.65 28.24
N ILE A 317 21.43 25.62 27.41
CA ILE A 317 20.52 26.64 26.87
C ILE A 317 19.45 26.02 25.98
N ILE A 318 19.84 25.11 25.08
CA ILE A 318 18.92 24.41 24.19
C ILE A 318 17.93 23.57 25.03
N ARG A 319 18.41 22.84 26.03
CA ARG A 319 17.57 22.08 26.97
C ARG A 319 16.51 22.94 27.62
N HIS A 320 16.95 24.05 28.26
CA HIS A 320 16.01 24.97 28.90
C HIS A 320 14.96 25.52 27.93
N GLY A 321 15.36 25.83 26.68
CA GLY A 321 14.44 26.26 25.63
C GLY A 321 13.37 25.21 25.29
N ASN A 322 13.78 23.94 25.11
CA ASN A 322 12.87 22.85 24.81
C ASN A 322 11.93 22.52 25.98
N GLU A 323 12.43 22.46 27.21
CA GLU A 323 11.63 22.29 28.43
C GLU A 323 10.60 23.40 28.60
N ARG A 324 10.97 24.66 28.34
CA ARG A 324 10.04 25.80 28.39
C ARG A 324 8.91 25.68 27.36
N VAL A 325 9.22 25.27 26.13
CA VAL A 325 8.21 25.07 25.08
C VAL A 325 7.26 23.92 25.46
N LEU A 326 7.82 22.80 25.92
CA LEU A 326 7.02 21.66 26.34
C LEU A 326 6.09 22.00 27.51
N ARG A 327 6.61 22.73 28.52
CA ARG A 327 5.80 23.24 29.63
C ARG A 327 4.62 24.11 29.17
N ALA A 328 4.85 25.00 28.21
CA ALA A 328 3.79 25.84 27.67
C ALA A 328 2.70 24.95 27.01
N ARG A 329 3.08 23.98 26.21
CA ARG A 329 2.16 23.05 25.55
C ARG A 329 1.41 22.15 26.54
N PHE A 330 2.06 21.68 27.59
CA PHE A 330 1.41 20.90 28.64
C PHE A 330 0.45 21.75 29.48
N ASN A 331 0.75 23.01 29.71
CA ASN A 331 -0.18 23.93 30.35
C ASN A 331 -1.44 24.17 29.51
N ASP A 332 -1.29 24.34 28.20
CA ASP A 332 -2.43 24.46 27.27
C ASP A 332 -3.28 23.18 27.30
N ALA A 333 -2.64 22.01 27.20
CA ALA A 333 -3.32 20.72 27.27
C ALA A 333 -4.07 20.53 28.61
N ARG A 334 -3.43 20.83 29.74
CA ARG A 334 -4.03 20.78 31.08
C ARG A 334 -5.22 21.75 31.22
N PHE A 335 -5.08 22.95 30.68
CA PHE A 335 -6.17 23.94 30.69
C PHE A 335 -7.39 23.42 29.91
N PHE A 336 -7.20 22.94 28.68
CA PHE A 336 -8.30 22.43 27.85
C PHE A 336 -8.90 21.16 28.44
N TRP A 337 -8.09 20.22 28.92
CA TRP A 337 -8.54 19.02 29.62
C TRP A 337 -9.48 19.35 30.79
N ASN A 338 -9.09 20.26 31.66
CA ASN A 338 -9.87 20.68 32.83
C ASN A 338 -11.11 21.53 32.45
N TYR A 339 -11.03 22.28 31.36
CA TYR A 339 -12.13 23.10 30.88
C TYR A 339 -13.23 22.24 30.28
N ASP A 340 -12.88 21.34 29.39
CA ASP A 340 -13.84 20.52 28.65
C ASP A 340 -14.58 19.53 29.57
N GLN A 341 -13.92 19.00 30.61
CA GLN A 341 -14.56 18.10 31.56
C GLN A 341 -15.71 18.73 32.37
N LYS A 342 -15.81 20.05 32.42
CA LYS A 342 -16.92 20.75 33.08
C LYS A 342 -18.21 20.64 32.29
N ILE A 343 -18.15 20.21 31.03
CA ILE A 343 -19.30 20.11 30.14
C ILE A 343 -19.62 18.62 29.94
N PRO A 344 -20.77 18.12 30.39
CA PRO A 344 -21.18 16.75 30.13
C PRO A 344 -21.19 16.46 28.62
N LEU A 345 -20.69 15.28 28.20
CA LEU A 345 -20.65 14.89 26.80
C LEU A 345 -22.03 14.89 26.13
N ASP A 346 -23.07 14.52 26.87
CA ASP A 346 -24.47 14.56 26.39
C ASP A 346 -24.91 15.97 25.91
N GLN A 347 -24.40 17.03 26.55
CA GLN A 347 -24.69 18.41 26.13
C GLN A 347 -23.95 18.81 24.85
N LEU A 348 -22.86 18.13 24.54
CA LEU A 348 -22.05 18.38 23.33
C LEU A 348 -22.72 17.79 22.07
N VAL A 349 -23.62 16.82 22.21
CA VAL A 349 -24.33 16.21 21.07
C VAL A 349 -25.02 17.25 20.20
N GLU A 350 -25.71 18.21 20.82
CA GLU A 350 -26.41 19.29 20.09
C GLU A 350 -25.40 20.18 19.31
N LYS A 351 -24.20 20.38 19.82
CA LYS A 351 -23.18 21.16 19.12
C LYS A 351 -22.71 20.50 17.82
N LEU A 352 -22.86 19.19 17.65
CA LEU A 352 -22.55 18.48 16.41
C LEU A 352 -23.39 18.96 15.22
N LYS A 353 -24.52 19.61 15.43
CA LYS A 353 -25.32 20.25 14.38
C LYS A 353 -24.57 21.37 13.67
N THR A 354 -23.60 22.01 14.35
CA THR A 354 -22.79 23.11 13.79
C THR A 354 -21.52 22.63 13.12
N VAL A 355 -21.15 21.36 13.27
CA VAL A 355 -19.93 20.79 12.68
C VAL A 355 -20.31 20.05 11.40
N THR A 356 -19.89 20.58 10.26
CA THR A 356 -20.15 19.96 8.95
C THR A 356 -19.35 18.67 8.81
N PHE A 357 -20.05 17.56 8.53
CA PHE A 357 -19.42 16.31 8.14
C PHE A 357 -19.05 16.34 6.65
N GLN A 358 -20.04 16.52 5.80
CA GLN A 358 -19.88 16.67 4.36
C GLN A 358 -21.06 17.53 3.84
N ARG A 359 -20.79 18.37 2.83
CA ARG A 359 -21.74 19.37 2.33
C ARG A 359 -23.14 18.81 2.03
N ASP A 360 -23.21 17.68 1.34
CA ASP A 360 -24.46 17.09 0.85
C ASP A 360 -25.05 16.08 1.86
N LEU A 361 -24.23 15.59 2.81
CA LEU A 361 -24.66 14.68 3.89
C LEU A 361 -25.02 15.41 5.18
N GLY A 362 -24.61 16.66 5.34
CA GLY A 362 -24.96 17.51 6.46
C GLY A 362 -23.92 17.52 7.58
N SER A 363 -24.41 17.57 8.83
CA SER A 363 -23.58 17.73 10.03
C SER A 363 -23.13 16.38 10.61
N TYR A 364 -22.17 16.44 11.57
CA TYR A 364 -21.83 15.27 12.37
C TYR A 364 -23.00 14.80 13.26
N PHE A 365 -23.97 15.65 13.55
CA PHE A 365 -25.22 15.22 14.20
C PHE A 365 -25.99 14.25 13.29
N SER A 366 -26.24 14.62 12.03
CA SER A 366 -26.90 13.74 11.06
C SER A 366 -26.12 12.42 10.85
N LYS A 367 -24.78 12.48 10.82
CA LYS A 367 -23.95 11.29 10.77
C LYS A 367 -24.12 10.40 12.01
N THR A 368 -24.21 10.99 13.20
CA THR A 368 -24.47 10.24 14.43
C THR A 368 -25.82 9.53 14.40
N GLU A 369 -26.86 10.18 13.85
CA GLU A 369 -28.17 9.55 13.64
C GLU A 369 -28.07 8.35 12.68
N SER A 370 -27.39 8.50 11.55
CA SER A 370 -27.13 7.40 10.61
C SER A 370 -26.37 6.25 11.28
N ASN A 371 -25.32 6.57 12.02
CA ASN A 371 -24.53 5.57 12.76
C ASN A 371 -25.40 4.82 13.78
N LEU A 372 -26.32 5.51 14.48
CA LEU A 372 -27.19 4.89 15.47
C LEU A 372 -28.17 3.90 14.84
N LEU A 373 -28.77 4.26 13.70
CA LEU A 373 -29.64 3.37 12.94
C LEU A 373 -28.89 2.10 12.51
N MET A 374 -27.72 2.28 11.95
CA MET A 374 -26.87 1.19 11.50
C MET A 374 -26.40 0.31 12.68
N ALA A 375 -25.98 0.91 13.79
CA ALA A 375 -25.53 0.18 14.98
C ALA A 375 -26.63 -0.70 15.57
N LYS A 376 -27.88 -0.22 15.61
CA LYS A 376 -29.02 -1.02 16.05
C LYS A 376 -29.26 -2.25 15.15
N ALA A 377 -29.17 -2.08 13.84
CA ALA A 377 -29.30 -3.20 12.90
C ALA A 377 -28.19 -4.23 13.08
N VAL A 378 -26.94 -3.78 13.17
CA VAL A 378 -25.77 -4.65 13.39
C VAL A 378 -25.86 -5.37 14.74
N ALA A 379 -26.20 -4.64 15.82
CA ALA A 379 -26.33 -5.22 17.16
C ALA A 379 -27.42 -6.31 17.23
N ALA A 380 -28.56 -6.08 16.57
CA ALA A 380 -29.62 -7.08 16.47
C ALA A 380 -29.16 -8.34 15.71
N ALA A 381 -28.44 -8.16 14.61
CA ALA A 381 -27.92 -9.27 13.80
C ALA A 381 -26.89 -10.11 14.57
N VAL A 382 -25.91 -9.50 15.25
CA VAL A 382 -24.89 -10.23 16.00
C VAL A 382 -25.48 -10.86 17.28
N GLY A 383 -26.41 -10.17 17.95
CA GLY A 383 -27.12 -10.67 19.12
C GLY A 383 -27.96 -11.93 18.81
N SER A 384 -28.65 -11.95 17.67
CA SER A 384 -29.41 -13.13 17.21
C SER A 384 -28.51 -14.37 16.94
N ARG A 385 -27.21 -14.16 16.79
CA ARG A 385 -26.19 -15.21 16.58
C ARG A 385 -25.40 -15.54 17.87
N GLY A 386 -25.89 -15.08 19.02
CA GLY A 386 -25.33 -15.42 20.33
C GLY A 386 -24.17 -14.57 20.80
N ILE A 387 -23.81 -13.50 20.10
CA ILE A 387 -22.80 -12.55 20.57
C ILE A 387 -23.41 -11.69 21.70
N GLN A 388 -22.76 -11.74 22.85
CA GLN A 388 -23.16 -10.92 24.01
C GLN A 388 -22.63 -9.49 23.84
N LEU A 389 -23.48 -8.49 24.05
CA LEU A 389 -23.11 -7.07 24.03
C LEU A 389 -24.01 -6.25 24.96
N ASP A 390 -23.50 -5.13 25.44
CA ASP A 390 -24.29 -4.14 26.17
C ASP A 390 -24.92 -3.14 25.18
N HIS A 391 -26.20 -3.37 24.85
CA HIS A 391 -26.95 -2.52 23.94
C HIS A 391 -27.01 -1.05 24.40
N ALA A 392 -27.19 -0.81 25.72
CA ALA A 392 -27.28 0.54 26.24
C ALA A 392 -25.93 1.26 26.16
N ALA A 393 -24.84 0.57 26.47
CA ALA A 393 -23.49 1.09 26.31
C ALA A 393 -23.16 1.38 24.85
N LEU A 394 -23.53 0.48 23.92
CA LEU A 394 -23.31 0.71 22.48
C LEU A 394 -24.08 1.94 21.99
N GLU A 395 -25.38 2.05 22.26
CA GLU A 395 -26.17 3.20 21.82
C GLU A 395 -25.61 4.50 22.39
N LYS A 396 -25.22 4.51 23.67
CA LYS A 396 -24.61 5.66 24.32
C LYS A 396 -23.23 5.99 23.70
N ALA A 397 -22.41 5.00 23.42
CA ALA A 397 -21.12 5.19 22.77
C ALA A 397 -21.28 5.78 21.36
N VAL A 398 -22.22 5.27 20.55
CA VAL A 398 -22.50 5.81 19.21
C VAL A 398 -22.96 7.26 19.28
N LEU A 399 -23.86 7.59 20.21
CA LEU A 399 -24.37 8.95 20.40
C LEU A 399 -23.26 9.94 20.76
N LEU A 400 -22.31 9.51 21.61
CA LEU A 400 -21.27 10.38 22.14
C LEU A 400 -19.96 10.35 21.34
N ALA A 401 -19.79 9.39 20.44
CA ALA A 401 -18.52 9.11 19.75
C ALA A 401 -17.87 10.30 19.05
N LYS A 402 -18.66 11.26 18.56
CA LYS A 402 -18.17 12.43 17.80
C LYS A 402 -18.19 13.73 18.59
N THR A 403 -18.63 13.69 19.85
CA THR A 403 -18.79 14.92 20.67
C THR A 403 -17.48 15.61 20.97
N ASP A 404 -16.39 14.88 21.04
CA ASP A 404 -15.04 15.39 21.25
C ASP A 404 -14.56 16.34 20.15
N LEU A 405 -15.09 16.24 18.93
CA LEU A 405 -14.84 17.20 17.85
C LEU A 405 -15.24 18.65 18.20
N THR A 406 -16.09 18.82 19.21
CA THR A 406 -16.56 20.12 19.66
C THR A 406 -15.78 20.65 20.88
N THR A 407 -14.88 19.85 21.43
CA THR A 407 -14.06 20.19 22.59
C THR A 407 -12.88 21.09 22.22
N GLU A 408 -12.42 21.90 23.17
CA GLU A 408 -11.28 22.79 22.92
C GLU A 408 -9.99 22.00 22.79
N LEU A 409 -9.85 20.87 23.52
CA LEU A 409 -8.67 20.01 23.43
C LEU A 409 -8.50 19.42 22.03
N VAL A 410 -9.56 18.88 21.42
CA VAL A 410 -9.48 18.28 20.07
C VAL A 410 -9.33 19.34 18.98
N LYS A 411 -9.84 20.57 19.19
CA LYS A 411 -9.58 21.67 18.26
C LYS A 411 -8.11 22.06 18.19
N GLU A 412 -7.38 22.01 19.31
CA GLU A 412 -5.95 22.32 19.37
C GLU A 412 -5.10 21.06 19.01
N PHE A 413 -5.49 19.88 19.47
CA PHE A 413 -4.79 18.61 19.31
C PHE A 413 -5.66 17.62 18.50
N THR A 414 -5.77 17.85 17.20
CA THR A 414 -6.67 17.11 16.32
C THR A 414 -6.35 15.62 16.24
N GLU A 415 -5.12 15.24 16.53
CA GLU A 415 -4.64 13.85 16.55
C GLU A 415 -5.28 13.02 17.67
N LEU A 416 -5.79 13.69 18.72
CA LEU A 416 -6.46 13.05 19.85
C LEU A 416 -7.95 12.77 19.64
N GLN A 417 -8.47 13.08 18.46
CA GLN A 417 -9.85 12.80 18.09
C GLN A 417 -10.21 11.32 18.31
N GLY A 418 -11.32 11.06 18.99
CA GLY A 418 -11.76 9.73 19.41
C GLY A 418 -11.15 9.29 20.73
N ILE A 419 -9.85 9.37 20.88
CA ILE A 419 -9.12 9.02 22.11
C ILE A 419 -9.66 9.87 23.27
N VAL A 420 -9.67 11.19 23.10
CA VAL A 420 -10.14 12.14 24.13
C VAL A 420 -11.60 11.94 24.46
N GLY A 421 -12.44 11.62 23.47
CA GLY A 421 -13.85 11.29 23.71
C GLY A 421 -14.01 10.12 24.67
N GLY A 422 -13.21 9.05 24.50
CA GLY A 422 -13.19 7.91 25.42
C GLY A 422 -12.66 8.26 26.81
N LEU A 423 -11.57 9.06 26.88
CA LEU A 423 -11.02 9.53 28.15
C LEU A 423 -11.99 10.41 28.93
N TYR A 424 -12.72 11.31 28.27
CA TYR A 424 -13.77 12.11 28.89
C TYR A 424 -14.94 11.24 29.36
N ALA A 425 -15.38 10.26 28.55
CA ALA A 425 -16.42 9.33 28.96
C ALA A 425 -16.06 8.58 30.25
N ARG A 426 -14.80 8.14 30.36
CA ARG A 426 -14.28 7.49 31.58
C ARG A 426 -14.22 8.47 32.76
N ALA A 427 -13.69 9.66 32.58
CA ALA A 427 -13.57 10.68 33.62
C ALA A 427 -14.95 11.17 34.13
N GLN A 428 -15.99 11.18 33.25
CA GLN A 428 -17.35 11.52 33.63
C GLN A 428 -18.17 10.32 34.16
N GLY A 429 -17.57 9.14 34.32
CA GLY A 429 -18.22 7.96 34.90
C GLY A 429 -19.31 7.34 34.04
N LEU A 430 -19.21 7.44 32.71
CA LEU A 430 -20.23 6.91 31.79
C LEU A 430 -20.15 5.38 31.58
N GLY A 431 -19.23 4.72 32.25
CA GLY A 431 -18.97 3.28 32.17
C GLY A 431 -17.82 2.91 31.23
N GLU A 432 -17.10 1.84 31.57
CA GLU A 432 -15.89 1.44 30.84
C GLU A 432 -16.23 0.96 29.42
N ALA A 433 -17.34 0.26 29.21
CA ALA A 433 -17.76 -0.20 27.88
C ALA A 433 -18.00 0.99 26.92
N VAL A 434 -18.64 2.05 27.39
CA VAL A 434 -18.85 3.29 26.63
C VAL A 434 -17.51 3.95 26.33
N ALA A 435 -16.65 4.09 27.35
CA ALA A 435 -15.36 4.76 27.22
C ALA A 435 -14.46 4.05 26.23
N GLN A 436 -14.34 2.71 26.30
CA GLN A 436 -13.51 1.91 25.40
C GLN A 436 -14.05 1.90 23.97
N ALA A 437 -15.37 1.84 23.78
CA ALA A 437 -15.95 1.88 22.45
C ALA A 437 -15.64 3.22 21.76
N ILE A 438 -15.79 4.35 22.47
CA ILE A 438 -15.45 5.68 21.95
C ILE A 438 -13.96 5.80 21.67
N TYR A 439 -13.10 5.38 22.61
CA TYR A 439 -11.66 5.44 22.50
C TYR A 439 -11.14 4.72 21.25
N SER A 440 -11.69 3.56 20.96
CA SER A 440 -11.26 2.70 19.84
C SER A 440 -12.03 2.91 18.53
N GLN A 441 -12.93 3.88 18.44
CA GLN A 441 -13.84 4.07 17.30
C GLN A 441 -13.13 4.21 15.94
N TYR A 442 -11.91 4.76 15.94
CA TYR A 442 -11.12 4.94 14.73
C TYR A 442 -10.12 3.80 14.47
N MET A 443 -10.06 2.80 15.35
CA MET A 443 -9.23 1.62 15.12
C MET A 443 -9.93 0.64 14.17
N PRO A 444 -9.17 -0.05 13.28
CA PRO A 444 -7.78 0.22 12.94
C PRO A 444 -7.68 1.46 12.03
N ALA A 445 -6.69 2.32 12.22
CA ALA A 445 -6.37 3.44 11.35
C ALA A 445 -5.47 3.01 10.18
N GLY A 446 -4.64 2.00 10.39
CA GLY A 446 -3.76 1.38 9.41
C GLY A 446 -3.88 -0.15 9.38
N VAL A 447 -3.14 -0.78 8.48
CA VAL A 447 -3.17 -2.25 8.31
C VAL A 447 -2.51 -2.99 9.48
N GLU A 448 -1.54 -2.37 10.15
CA GLU A 448 -0.82 -2.95 11.29
C GLU A 448 -1.52 -2.72 12.63
N ASP A 449 -2.48 -1.78 12.69
CA ASP A 449 -3.16 -1.46 13.94
C ASP A 449 -4.07 -2.61 14.40
N PRO A 450 -4.22 -2.84 15.71
CA PRO A 450 -5.18 -3.80 16.22
C PRO A 450 -6.62 -3.35 15.96
N VAL A 451 -7.54 -4.30 15.92
CA VAL A 451 -8.98 -4.01 15.91
C VAL A 451 -9.48 -3.64 17.32
N PRO A 452 -10.64 -2.96 17.46
CA PRO A 452 -11.19 -2.67 18.79
C PRO A 452 -11.36 -3.94 19.64
N GLY A 453 -10.95 -3.84 20.90
CA GLY A 453 -10.94 -4.99 21.82
C GLY A 453 -12.31 -5.40 22.39
N THR A 454 -13.34 -4.54 22.25
CA THR A 454 -14.69 -4.81 22.76
C THR A 454 -15.68 -4.93 21.61
N VAL A 455 -16.76 -5.70 21.80
CA VAL A 455 -17.82 -5.89 20.80
C VAL A 455 -18.47 -4.55 20.46
N GLU A 456 -18.72 -3.71 21.45
CA GLU A 456 -19.29 -2.38 21.27
C GLU A 456 -18.37 -1.48 20.41
N GLY A 457 -17.07 -1.52 20.67
CA GLY A 457 -16.07 -0.79 19.87
C GLY A 457 -15.96 -1.31 18.44
N GLN A 458 -16.04 -2.61 18.24
CA GLN A 458 -16.04 -3.25 16.91
C GLN A 458 -17.29 -2.81 16.11
N ILE A 459 -18.47 -2.86 16.74
CA ILE A 459 -19.72 -2.45 16.08
C ILE A 459 -19.69 -0.94 15.78
N LEU A 460 -19.26 -0.10 16.72
CA LEU A 460 -19.12 1.35 16.49
C LEU A 460 -18.17 1.63 15.34
N GLY A 461 -17.00 0.97 15.31
CA GLY A 461 -16.03 1.11 14.24
C GLY A 461 -16.52 0.64 12.86
N LEU A 462 -17.29 -0.46 12.82
CA LEU A 462 -17.93 -0.95 11.59
C LEU A 462 -18.99 0.02 11.09
N THR A 463 -19.90 0.45 11.97
CA THR A 463 -21.06 1.28 11.60
C THR A 463 -20.65 2.68 11.16
N ASP A 464 -19.69 3.30 11.83
CA ASP A 464 -19.16 4.61 11.45
C ASP A 464 -18.56 4.60 10.04
N ARG A 465 -17.78 3.54 9.71
CA ARG A 465 -17.18 3.38 8.39
C ARG A 465 -18.21 3.00 7.33
N MET A 466 -19.03 2.01 7.63
CA MET A 466 -19.99 1.49 6.65
C MET A 466 -21.06 2.53 6.28
N ALA A 467 -21.63 3.25 7.27
CA ALA A 467 -22.55 4.35 7.00
C ALA A 467 -21.88 5.44 6.16
N THR A 468 -20.62 5.82 6.48
CA THR A 468 -19.88 6.80 5.68
C THR A 468 -19.73 6.34 4.22
N ILE A 469 -19.27 5.10 4.00
CA ILE A 469 -19.02 4.57 2.65
C ILE A 469 -20.35 4.52 1.87
N ALA A 470 -21.40 3.93 2.46
CA ALA A 470 -22.68 3.76 1.80
C ALA A 470 -23.31 5.10 1.42
N GLU A 471 -23.32 6.09 2.34
CA GLU A 471 -23.87 7.41 2.08
C GLU A 471 -23.07 8.20 1.04
N MET A 472 -21.72 8.09 1.05
CA MET A 472 -20.86 8.72 0.03
C MET A 472 -21.10 8.11 -1.36
N PHE A 473 -21.25 6.79 -1.45
CA PHE A 473 -21.61 6.13 -2.71
C PHE A 473 -22.99 6.56 -3.20
N ALA A 474 -23.98 6.68 -2.29
CA ALA A 474 -25.34 7.12 -2.62
C ALA A 474 -25.41 8.53 -3.24
N ILE A 475 -24.44 9.40 -2.93
CA ILE A 475 -24.33 10.75 -3.51
C ILE A 475 -23.29 10.83 -4.64
N GLY A 476 -22.81 9.69 -5.15
CA GLY A 476 -21.90 9.64 -6.30
C GLY A 476 -20.44 9.98 -6.01
N LEU A 477 -20.02 9.97 -4.74
CA LEU A 477 -18.63 10.26 -4.32
C LEU A 477 -17.78 9.01 -4.14
N ALA A 478 -17.97 8.00 -4.98
CA ALA A 478 -17.15 6.81 -5.01
C ALA A 478 -15.69 7.14 -5.43
N PRO A 479 -14.67 6.46 -4.86
CA PRO A 479 -13.29 6.61 -5.28
C PRO A 479 -13.09 6.23 -6.75
N SER A 480 -12.28 7.00 -7.49
CA SER A 480 -11.99 6.73 -8.90
C SER A 480 -10.49 6.85 -9.20
N GLY A 481 -9.88 5.83 -9.83
CA GLY A 481 -8.45 5.79 -10.10
C GLY A 481 -7.62 6.05 -8.84
N SER A 482 -6.71 7.02 -8.86
CA SER A 482 -5.91 7.43 -7.68
C SER A 482 -6.63 8.40 -6.74
N LYS A 483 -7.83 8.89 -7.11
CA LYS A 483 -8.56 9.90 -6.32
C LYS A 483 -9.43 9.24 -5.27
N ASP A 484 -9.17 9.60 -4.01
CA ASP A 484 -9.96 9.19 -2.84
C ASP A 484 -9.93 10.30 -1.77
N PRO A 485 -10.61 11.43 -2.02
CA PRO A 485 -10.52 12.61 -1.14
C PRO A 485 -11.10 12.39 0.25
N PHE A 486 -11.96 11.37 0.41
CA PHE A 486 -12.62 11.04 1.68
C PHE A 486 -12.02 9.81 2.36
N ALA A 487 -10.92 9.27 1.82
CA ALA A 487 -10.24 8.07 2.34
C ALA A 487 -11.16 6.84 2.49
N LEU A 488 -12.11 6.67 1.57
CA LEU A 488 -13.09 5.57 1.61
C LEU A 488 -12.43 4.19 1.47
N ARG A 489 -11.30 4.10 0.73
CA ARG A 489 -10.53 2.85 0.65
C ARG A 489 -9.94 2.46 2.00
N ARG A 490 -9.44 3.42 2.76
CA ARG A 490 -8.94 3.19 4.12
C ARG A 490 -10.07 2.78 5.06
N ALA A 491 -11.22 3.45 4.98
CA ALA A 491 -12.40 3.10 5.76
C ALA A 491 -12.85 1.66 5.47
N ALA A 492 -12.91 1.26 4.19
CA ALA A 492 -13.30 -0.09 3.79
C ALA A 492 -12.25 -1.15 4.19
N ASN A 493 -10.95 -0.85 4.11
CA ASN A 493 -9.92 -1.72 4.65
C ASN A 493 -10.12 -1.94 6.16
N GLY A 494 -10.51 -0.91 6.92
CA GLY A 494 -10.87 -1.02 8.34
C GLY A 494 -12.08 -1.93 8.57
N VAL A 495 -13.13 -1.83 7.74
CA VAL A 495 -14.29 -2.73 7.80
C VAL A 495 -13.86 -4.18 7.57
N VAL A 496 -13.09 -4.44 6.50
CA VAL A 496 -12.61 -5.79 6.15
C VAL A 496 -11.74 -6.35 7.27
N LYS A 497 -10.83 -5.57 7.84
CA LYS A 497 -9.95 -6.01 8.92
C LYS A 497 -10.74 -6.32 10.21
N ILE A 498 -11.70 -5.48 10.58
CA ILE A 498 -12.57 -5.78 11.74
C ILE A 498 -13.32 -7.09 11.51
N LEU A 499 -13.95 -7.29 10.35
CA LEU A 499 -14.66 -8.53 10.03
C LEU A 499 -13.73 -9.76 10.01
N ALA A 500 -12.47 -9.59 9.62
CA ALA A 500 -11.49 -10.67 9.57
C ALA A 500 -10.98 -11.08 10.94
N GLU A 501 -10.84 -10.14 11.89
CA GLU A 501 -10.07 -10.34 13.12
C GLU A 501 -10.91 -10.26 14.40
N SER A 502 -12.15 -9.73 14.34
CA SER A 502 -13.00 -9.58 15.53
C SER A 502 -13.80 -10.83 15.93
N GLY A 503 -13.95 -11.79 15.03
CA GLY A 503 -14.83 -12.95 15.23
C GLY A 503 -16.32 -12.62 15.10
N LEU A 504 -16.70 -11.41 14.69
CA LEU A 504 -18.10 -11.07 14.45
C LEU A 504 -18.64 -11.87 13.25
N PRO A 505 -19.76 -12.60 13.41
CA PRO A 505 -20.31 -13.48 12.38
C PRO A 505 -21.13 -12.68 11.36
N LEU A 506 -20.51 -11.70 10.70
CA LEU A 506 -21.12 -10.79 9.72
C LEU A 506 -20.40 -10.89 8.38
N THR A 507 -21.18 -10.74 7.32
CA THR A 507 -20.67 -10.59 5.96
C THR A 507 -20.72 -9.13 5.53
N VAL A 508 -19.89 -8.76 4.54
CA VAL A 508 -19.99 -7.44 3.90
C VAL A 508 -21.35 -7.24 3.26
N ALA A 509 -21.90 -8.27 2.60
CA ALA A 509 -23.21 -8.20 1.97
C ALA A 509 -24.36 -7.92 2.97
N GLU A 510 -24.28 -8.49 4.17
CA GLU A 510 -25.25 -8.17 5.24
C GLU A 510 -25.12 -6.72 5.70
N LEU A 511 -23.88 -6.21 5.85
CA LEU A 511 -23.67 -4.80 6.19
C LEU A 511 -24.20 -3.85 5.10
N GLU A 512 -24.04 -4.22 3.83
CA GLU A 512 -24.62 -3.48 2.69
C GLU A 512 -26.15 -3.48 2.72
N SER A 513 -26.76 -4.66 3.00
CA SER A 513 -28.22 -4.77 3.16
C SER A 513 -28.73 -3.91 4.32
N MET A 514 -28.07 -4.01 5.50
CA MET A 514 -28.42 -3.21 6.66
C MET A 514 -28.28 -1.72 6.38
N ALA A 515 -27.26 -1.27 5.66
CA ALA A 515 -27.08 0.12 5.26
C ALA A 515 -28.22 0.56 4.32
N THR A 516 -28.59 -0.29 3.34
CA THR A 516 -29.70 0.00 2.42
C THR A 516 -31.04 0.07 3.13
N GLU A 517 -31.29 -0.79 4.10
CA GLU A 517 -32.53 -0.84 4.84
C GLU A 517 -32.66 0.29 5.87
N SER A 518 -31.55 0.60 6.58
CA SER A 518 -31.53 1.52 7.71
C SER A 518 -31.33 2.97 7.32
N LEU A 519 -30.57 3.24 6.22
CA LEU A 519 -30.18 4.59 5.83
C LEU A 519 -31.09 5.12 4.71
N PRO A 520 -31.91 6.15 4.97
CA PRO A 520 -32.90 6.65 3.98
C PRO A 520 -32.28 7.07 2.65
N ARG A 521 -31.08 7.70 2.68
CA ARG A 521 -30.37 8.13 1.47
C ARG A 521 -29.86 6.97 0.63
N VAL A 522 -29.38 5.92 1.26
CA VAL A 522 -28.87 4.72 0.60
C VAL A 522 -30.02 3.97 -0.05
N ARG A 523 -31.15 3.86 0.66
CA ARG A 523 -32.38 3.21 0.15
C ARG A 523 -32.90 3.86 -1.14
N SER A 524 -32.75 5.17 -1.29
CA SER A 524 -33.23 5.92 -2.46
C SER A 524 -32.24 5.98 -3.62
N ALA A 525 -31.02 5.47 -3.46
CA ALA A 525 -29.99 5.52 -4.49
C ALA A 525 -30.09 4.34 -5.46
N GLU A 526 -29.90 4.62 -6.75
CA GLU A 526 -29.73 3.58 -7.76
C GLU A 526 -28.26 3.12 -7.78
N GLY A 527 -27.96 1.83 -7.55
CA GLY A 527 -26.62 1.29 -7.80
C GLY A 527 -25.94 0.47 -6.71
N SER A 528 -26.58 -0.59 -6.19
CA SER A 528 -25.97 -1.52 -5.22
C SER A 528 -24.71 -2.26 -5.71
N GLY A 529 -24.56 -2.47 -7.02
CA GLY A 529 -23.44 -3.25 -7.57
C GLY A 529 -22.05 -2.62 -7.43
N ALA A 530 -21.96 -1.29 -7.41
CA ALA A 530 -20.67 -0.58 -7.29
C ALA A 530 -20.03 -0.74 -5.90
N LEU A 531 -20.86 -0.78 -4.85
CA LEU A 531 -20.40 -0.96 -3.47
C LEU A 531 -19.87 -2.37 -3.25
N ALA A 532 -20.58 -3.39 -3.73
CA ALA A 532 -20.14 -4.80 -3.67
C ALA A 532 -18.80 -5.03 -4.39
N LEU A 533 -18.64 -4.44 -5.60
CA LEU A 533 -17.37 -4.51 -6.33
C LEU A 533 -16.22 -3.82 -5.55
N PHE A 534 -16.49 -2.65 -4.97
CA PHE A 534 -15.53 -1.91 -4.18
C PHE A 534 -15.04 -2.72 -2.97
N PHE A 535 -15.94 -3.37 -2.24
CA PHE A 535 -15.55 -4.23 -1.12
C PHE A 535 -14.82 -5.51 -1.57
N LYS A 536 -15.20 -6.09 -2.71
CA LYS A 536 -14.47 -7.23 -3.27
C LYS A 536 -13.00 -6.89 -3.52
N GLU A 537 -12.71 -5.71 -4.07
CA GLU A 537 -11.33 -5.22 -4.26
C GLU A 537 -10.61 -5.00 -2.92
N ARG A 538 -11.32 -4.63 -1.84
CA ARG A 538 -10.69 -4.43 -0.51
C ARG A 538 -10.41 -5.75 0.18
N ILE A 539 -11.25 -6.75 -0.01
CA ILE A 539 -10.99 -8.11 0.48
C ILE A 539 -9.81 -8.73 -0.29
N ASP A 540 -9.75 -8.57 -1.62
CA ASP A 540 -8.58 -8.97 -2.41
C ASP A 540 -7.29 -8.33 -1.88
N PHE A 541 -7.30 -7.00 -1.65
CA PHE A 541 -6.17 -6.29 -1.07
C PHE A 541 -5.78 -6.85 0.32
N TYR A 542 -6.74 -7.10 1.20
CA TYR A 542 -6.48 -7.65 2.53
C TYR A 542 -5.81 -9.03 2.43
N LEU A 543 -6.33 -9.91 1.58
CA LEU A 543 -5.79 -11.25 1.42
C LEU A 543 -4.38 -11.24 0.81
N ARG A 544 -4.10 -10.38 -0.18
CA ARG A 544 -2.80 -10.32 -0.85
C ARG A 544 -1.77 -9.52 -0.08
N GLU A 545 -2.09 -8.27 0.24
CA GLU A 545 -1.10 -7.32 0.74
C GLU A 545 -0.93 -7.40 2.26
N VAL A 546 -2.01 -7.74 3.00
CA VAL A 546 -1.96 -7.82 4.46
C VAL A 546 -1.64 -9.25 4.92
N ARG A 547 -2.31 -10.27 4.32
CA ARG A 547 -2.09 -11.66 4.69
C ARG A 547 -1.01 -12.36 3.86
N GLY A 548 -0.56 -11.76 2.76
CA GLY A 548 0.54 -12.27 1.94
C GLY A 548 0.22 -13.50 1.09
N PHE A 549 -1.07 -13.80 0.84
CA PHE A 549 -1.45 -14.93 0.01
C PHE A 549 -1.13 -14.70 -1.46
N ALA A 550 -0.75 -15.77 -2.14
CA ALA A 550 -0.45 -15.73 -3.56
C ALA A 550 -1.69 -15.37 -4.40
N TYR A 551 -1.47 -14.69 -5.51
CA TYR A 551 -2.51 -14.13 -6.35
C TYR A 551 -3.51 -15.18 -6.86
N ASP A 552 -3.02 -16.35 -7.25
CA ASP A 552 -3.82 -17.46 -7.76
C ASP A 552 -4.70 -18.10 -6.66
N VAL A 553 -4.18 -18.21 -5.44
CA VAL A 553 -4.93 -18.64 -4.24
C VAL A 553 -6.08 -17.67 -3.95
N VAL A 554 -5.80 -16.37 -3.97
CA VAL A 554 -6.84 -15.37 -3.71
C VAL A 554 -7.91 -15.39 -4.79
N ASN A 555 -7.53 -15.48 -6.07
CA ASN A 555 -8.48 -15.59 -7.15
C ASN A 555 -9.35 -16.84 -7.01
N ALA A 556 -8.75 -18.01 -6.73
CA ALA A 556 -9.48 -19.25 -6.55
C ALA A 556 -10.52 -19.17 -5.44
N VAL A 557 -10.20 -18.52 -4.33
CA VAL A 557 -11.14 -18.33 -3.21
C VAL A 557 -12.23 -17.31 -3.55
N LEU A 558 -11.88 -16.16 -4.13
CA LEU A 558 -12.84 -15.07 -4.40
C LEU A 558 -13.80 -15.36 -5.57
N SER A 559 -13.45 -16.29 -6.46
CA SER A 559 -14.32 -16.68 -7.58
C SER A 559 -15.50 -17.55 -7.16
N THR A 560 -15.43 -18.23 -6.02
CA THR A 560 -16.50 -19.11 -5.51
C THR A 560 -17.53 -18.40 -4.63
N GLY A 561 -17.37 -17.08 -4.46
CA GLY A 561 -18.19 -16.25 -3.58
C GLY A 561 -17.65 -16.16 -2.15
N LEU A 562 -18.14 -15.14 -1.45
CA LEU A 562 -17.75 -14.85 -0.07
C LEU A 562 -18.91 -15.19 0.87
N THR A 563 -18.63 -15.99 1.90
CA THR A 563 -19.46 -16.10 3.09
C THR A 563 -19.06 -15.02 4.10
N THR A 564 -17.95 -15.18 4.80
CA THR A 564 -17.37 -14.13 5.66
C THR A 564 -15.91 -13.89 5.25
N VAL A 565 -15.32 -12.79 5.72
CA VAL A 565 -13.88 -12.53 5.47
C VAL A 565 -13.01 -13.55 6.19
N THR A 566 -13.40 -13.98 7.40
CA THR A 566 -12.74 -15.06 8.15
C THR A 566 -12.76 -16.38 7.39
N ASP A 567 -13.89 -16.73 6.77
CA ASP A 567 -14.02 -17.90 5.92
C ASP A 567 -13.08 -17.84 4.71
N ALA A 568 -13.02 -16.69 4.03
CA ALA A 568 -12.09 -16.50 2.92
C ALA A 568 -10.63 -16.67 3.34
N VAL A 569 -10.25 -16.14 4.52
CA VAL A 569 -8.91 -16.33 5.09
C VAL A 569 -8.62 -17.81 5.36
N ALA A 570 -9.53 -18.51 6.02
CA ALA A 570 -9.36 -19.93 6.35
C ALA A 570 -9.22 -20.81 5.10
N ARG A 571 -10.02 -20.53 4.04
CA ARG A 571 -9.90 -21.20 2.73
C ARG A 571 -8.56 -20.91 2.05
N ALA A 572 -8.11 -19.65 2.07
CA ALA A 572 -6.83 -19.26 1.50
C ALA A 572 -5.63 -19.88 2.26
N GLU A 573 -5.70 -19.96 3.58
CA GLU A 573 -4.69 -20.64 4.40
C GLU A 573 -4.58 -22.12 4.08
N ALA A 574 -5.73 -22.81 4.02
CA ALA A 574 -5.77 -24.23 3.69
C ALA A 574 -5.22 -24.50 2.27
N LEU A 575 -5.65 -23.69 1.30
CA LEU A 575 -5.20 -23.83 -0.09
C LEU A 575 -3.70 -23.54 -0.23
N THR A 576 -3.17 -22.55 0.49
CA THR A 576 -1.75 -22.23 0.50
C THR A 576 -0.89 -23.39 1.03
N ARG A 577 -1.38 -24.12 2.04
CA ARG A 577 -0.67 -25.30 2.60
C ARG A 577 -0.51 -26.45 1.61
N VAL A 578 -1.50 -26.65 0.73
CA VAL A 578 -1.46 -27.74 -0.27
C VAL A 578 -0.98 -27.27 -1.63
N ARG A 579 -0.78 -25.96 -1.81
CA ARG A 579 -0.29 -25.37 -3.07
C ARG A 579 1.08 -25.95 -3.42
N GLY A 580 1.22 -26.42 -4.66
CA GLY A 580 2.45 -27.04 -5.15
C GLY A 580 2.58 -28.54 -4.88
N SER A 581 1.61 -29.16 -4.17
CA SER A 581 1.56 -30.62 -4.11
C SER A 581 1.19 -31.22 -5.48
N ASP A 582 1.76 -32.37 -5.81
CA ASP A 582 1.50 -33.06 -7.09
C ASP A 582 0.00 -33.32 -7.30
N ASP A 583 -0.73 -33.60 -6.21
CA ASP A 583 -2.16 -33.89 -6.27
C ASP A 583 -2.97 -32.63 -6.58
N LEU A 584 -2.66 -31.49 -5.95
CA LEU A 584 -3.37 -30.24 -6.23
C LEU A 584 -3.06 -29.71 -7.64
N VAL A 585 -1.83 -29.85 -8.11
CA VAL A 585 -1.43 -29.49 -9.47
C VAL A 585 -2.21 -30.30 -10.50
N ALA A 586 -2.33 -31.62 -10.30
CA ALA A 586 -3.11 -32.50 -11.16
C ALA A 586 -4.61 -32.13 -11.15
N ILE A 587 -5.20 -31.94 -9.97
CA ILE A 587 -6.60 -31.53 -9.80
C ILE A 587 -6.84 -30.16 -10.46
N SER A 588 -5.96 -29.19 -10.26
CA SER A 588 -6.09 -27.86 -10.88
C SER A 588 -6.10 -27.95 -12.42
N THR A 589 -5.25 -28.79 -12.97
CA THR A 589 -5.19 -29.06 -14.41
C THR A 589 -6.48 -29.72 -14.91
N ALA A 590 -6.99 -30.69 -14.17
CA ALA A 590 -8.23 -31.36 -14.47
C ALA A 590 -9.44 -30.42 -14.40
N PHE A 591 -9.55 -29.62 -13.37
CA PHE A 591 -10.62 -28.63 -13.19
C PHE A 591 -10.58 -27.55 -14.28
N LYS A 592 -9.40 -27.10 -14.69
CA LYS A 592 -9.24 -26.20 -15.83
C LYS A 592 -9.76 -26.83 -17.13
N ARG A 593 -9.48 -28.12 -17.33
CA ARG A 593 -10.00 -28.89 -18.47
C ARG A 593 -11.52 -29.03 -18.40
N ILE A 594 -12.08 -29.37 -17.23
CA ILE A 594 -13.54 -29.45 -17.02
C ILE A 594 -14.21 -28.12 -17.36
N LYS A 595 -13.73 -27.01 -16.76
CA LYS A 595 -14.27 -25.67 -17.00
C LYS A 595 -14.27 -25.30 -18.49
N ASN A 596 -13.20 -25.60 -19.20
CA ASN A 596 -13.11 -25.36 -20.64
C ASN A 596 -14.10 -26.20 -21.46
N ILE A 597 -14.30 -27.47 -21.11
CA ILE A 597 -15.24 -28.33 -21.79
C ILE A 597 -16.68 -27.87 -21.56
N LEU A 598 -17.05 -27.54 -20.32
CA LEU A 598 -18.37 -27.03 -19.97
C LEU A 598 -18.65 -25.70 -20.69
N ARG A 599 -17.69 -24.77 -20.73
CA ARG A 599 -17.83 -23.53 -21.50
C ARG A 599 -18.05 -23.78 -23.01
N GLN A 600 -17.31 -24.74 -23.61
CA GLN A 600 -17.50 -25.08 -25.02
C GLN A 600 -18.88 -25.73 -25.29
N ALA A 601 -19.40 -26.51 -24.32
CA ALA A 601 -20.74 -27.07 -24.41
C ALA A 601 -21.80 -25.96 -24.37
N ASP A 602 -21.66 -24.99 -23.48
CA ASP A 602 -22.56 -23.84 -23.38
C ASP A 602 -22.54 -22.98 -24.66
N GLU A 603 -21.34 -22.72 -25.23
CA GLU A 603 -21.18 -21.98 -26.49
C GLU A 603 -21.87 -22.72 -27.68
N LYS A 604 -21.89 -24.05 -27.65
CA LYS A 604 -22.57 -24.90 -28.66
C LYS A 604 -24.04 -25.15 -28.33
N GLN A 605 -24.56 -24.60 -27.21
CA GLN A 605 -25.92 -24.84 -26.72
C GLN A 605 -26.22 -26.33 -26.43
N ASP A 606 -25.20 -27.13 -26.13
CA ASP A 606 -25.34 -28.51 -25.66
C ASP A 606 -25.86 -28.51 -24.22
N ARG A 607 -27.17 -28.52 -24.05
CA ARG A 607 -27.81 -28.53 -22.73
C ARG A 607 -27.60 -29.86 -22.04
N TYR A 608 -27.08 -29.86 -20.85
CA TYR A 608 -26.98 -31.00 -19.92
C TYR A 608 -27.78 -30.67 -18.65
N GLY A 609 -28.28 -31.72 -17.98
CA GLY A 609 -29.07 -31.56 -16.74
C GLY A 609 -28.20 -31.83 -15.50
N ASP A 610 -28.80 -31.62 -14.32
CA ASP A 610 -28.16 -31.91 -13.02
C ASP A 610 -28.28 -33.42 -12.65
N THR A 611 -29.01 -34.22 -13.44
CA THR A 611 -29.23 -35.63 -13.15
C THR A 611 -28.32 -36.51 -14.02
N ILE A 612 -27.55 -37.36 -13.36
CA ILE A 612 -26.67 -38.33 -14.00
C ILE A 612 -27.45 -39.67 -14.07
N ALA A 613 -27.66 -40.18 -15.28
CA ALA A 613 -28.26 -41.49 -15.48
C ALA A 613 -27.16 -42.57 -15.31
N SER A 614 -27.02 -43.12 -14.12
CA SER A 614 -25.95 -44.07 -13.78
C SER A 614 -25.97 -45.34 -14.65
N GLN A 615 -27.16 -45.77 -15.11
CA GLN A 615 -27.32 -46.91 -16.01
C GLN A 615 -26.75 -46.67 -17.42
N ASP A 616 -26.57 -45.39 -17.80
CA ASP A 616 -26.07 -45.01 -19.12
C ASP A 616 -24.56 -44.69 -19.11
N LEU A 617 -23.86 -44.91 -17.97
CA LEU A 617 -22.41 -44.86 -17.88
C LEU A 617 -21.82 -46.15 -18.41
N THR A 618 -21.30 -46.12 -19.64
CA THR A 618 -20.87 -47.28 -20.39
C THR A 618 -19.43 -47.69 -20.14
N GLU A 619 -18.57 -46.71 -19.87
CA GLU A 619 -17.15 -46.95 -19.64
C GLU A 619 -16.84 -47.17 -18.15
N GLN A 620 -15.91 -48.05 -17.85
CA GLN A 620 -15.52 -48.35 -16.46
C GLN A 620 -14.97 -47.10 -15.75
N ALA A 621 -14.27 -46.23 -16.47
CA ALA A 621 -13.74 -44.97 -15.92
C ALA A 621 -14.84 -43.95 -15.55
N GLU A 622 -15.97 -43.94 -16.31
CA GLU A 622 -17.14 -43.10 -15.97
C GLU A 622 -17.81 -43.58 -14.68
N GLN A 623 -18.03 -44.92 -14.58
CA GLN A 623 -18.62 -45.54 -13.40
C GLN A 623 -17.74 -45.31 -12.16
N HIS A 624 -16.42 -45.43 -12.30
CA HIS A 624 -15.48 -45.21 -11.21
C HIS A 624 -15.48 -43.75 -10.75
N LEU A 625 -15.41 -42.78 -11.67
CA LEU A 625 -15.47 -41.34 -11.32
C LEU A 625 -16.80 -41.01 -10.64
N TYR A 626 -17.93 -41.52 -11.13
CA TYR A 626 -19.25 -41.32 -10.53
C TYR A 626 -19.31 -41.88 -9.10
N ALA A 627 -18.86 -43.13 -8.89
CA ALA A 627 -18.84 -43.76 -7.57
C ALA A 627 -17.98 -42.99 -6.57
N GLU A 628 -16.77 -42.57 -6.98
CA GLU A 628 -15.87 -41.78 -6.13
C GLU A 628 -16.44 -40.38 -5.82
N THR A 629 -17.10 -39.73 -6.80
CA THR A 629 -17.76 -38.42 -6.57
C THR A 629 -18.84 -38.55 -5.51
N ILE A 630 -19.72 -39.56 -5.62
CA ILE A 630 -20.78 -39.79 -4.61
C ILE A 630 -20.20 -40.13 -3.23
N ARG A 631 -19.07 -40.80 -3.16
CA ARG A 631 -18.41 -41.14 -1.90
C ARG A 631 -17.79 -39.92 -1.22
N VAL A 632 -17.13 -39.07 -2.00
CA VAL A 632 -16.29 -37.97 -1.47
C VAL A 632 -17.11 -36.69 -1.24
N ALA A 633 -18.10 -36.37 -2.10
CA ALA A 633 -18.85 -35.11 -2.01
C ALA A 633 -19.52 -34.87 -0.63
N PRO A 634 -20.21 -35.86 0.00
CA PRO A 634 -20.80 -35.67 1.32
C PRO A 634 -19.76 -35.44 2.42
N GLN A 635 -18.56 -36.04 2.30
CA GLN A 635 -17.47 -35.85 3.26
C GLN A 635 -16.90 -34.44 3.16
N VAL A 636 -16.66 -33.95 1.95
CA VAL A 636 -16.18 -32.60 1.68
C VAL A 636 -17.19 -31.57 2.18
N GLU A 637 -18.49 -31.79 1.93
CA GLU A 637 -19.54 -30.88 2.38
C GLU A 637 -19.62 -30.83 3.92
N ALA A 638 -19.51 -31.96 4.60
CA ALA A 638 -19.50 -32.03 6.05
C ALA A 638 -18.27 -31.33 6.67
N LEU A 639 -17.09 -31.48 6.05
CA LEU A 639 -15.87 -30.79 6.46
C LEU A 639 -15.94 -29.27 6.20
N ARG A 640 -16.48 -28.89 5.03
CA ARG A 640 -16.73 -27.48 4.68
C ARG A 640 -17.69 -26.81 5.66
N ALA A 641 -18.77 -27.48 6.04
CA ALA A 641 -19.74 -26.94 7.01
C ALA A 641 -19.11 -26.70 8.39
N ARG A 642 -18.03 -27.41 8.74
CA ARG A 642 -17.24 -27.22 9.96
C ARG A 642 -16.04 -26.32 9.76
N GLN A 643 -15.84 -25.75 8.57
CA GLN A 643 -14.68 -24.94 8.17
C GLN A 643 -13.34 -25.68 8.27
N GLU A 644 -13.37 -27.02 8.19
CA GLU A 644 -12.20 -27.89 8.17
C GLU A 644 -11.65 -28.03 6.75
N TYR A 645 -11.14 -26.91 6.18
CA TYR A 645 -10.80 -26.82 4.76
C TYR A 645 -9.60 -27.66 4.34
N LEU A 646 -8.58 -27.80 5.20
CA LEU A 646 -7.41 -28.63 4.86
C LEU A 646 -7.81 -30.12 4.69
N PRO A 647 -8.50 -30.76 5.63
CA PRO A 647 -9.02 -32.12 5.44
C PRO A 647 -9.97 -32.26 4.24
N ALA A 648 -10.76 -31.22 3.94
CA ALA A 648 -11.63 -31.21 2.79
C ALA A 648 -10.83 -31.23 1.47
N LEU A 649 -9.75 -30.43 1.37
CA LEU A 649 -8.86 -30.42 0.21
C LEU A 649 -8.10 -31.74 0.05
N GLU A 650 -7.66 -32.36 1.14
CA GLU A 650 -7.04 -33.69 1.16
C GLU A 650 -8.03 -34.77 0.67
N SER A 651 -9.31 -34.66 1.07
CA SER A 651 -10.37 -35.57 0.57
C SER A 651 -10.62 -35.39 -0.93
N ILE A 652 -10.62 -34.14 -1.44
CA ILE A 652 -10.73 -33.85 -2.89
C ILE A 652 -9.54 -34.44 -3.64
N ALA A 653 -8.34 -34.40 -3.05
CA ALA A 653 -7.13 -34.94 -3.65
C ALA A 653 -7.23 -36.45 -3.97
N THR A 654 -8.02 -37.18 -3.19
CA THR A 654 -8.26 -38.63 -3.45
C THR A 654 -8.97 -38.92 -4.75
N LEU A 655 -9.63 -37.93 -5.36
CA LEU A 655 -10.30 -38.07 -6.66
C LEU A 655 -9.35 -38.12 -7.85
N ARG A 656 -8.10 -37.70 -7.69
CA ARG A 656 -7.11 -37.59 -8.76
C ARG A 656 -7.05 -38.85 -9.65
N PRO A 657 -6.86 -40.08 -9.13
CA PRO A 657 -6.75 -41.25 -9.99
C PRO A 657 -8.00 -41.50 -10.83
N ALA A 658 -9.20 -41.26 -10.28
CA ALA A 658 -10.45 -41.43 -10.99
C ALA A 658 -10.65 -40.39 -12.10
N ILE A 659 -10.26 -39.14 -11.83
CA ILE A 659 -10.32 -38.03 -12.79
C ILE A 659 -9.30 -38.26 -13.93
N ASP A 660 -8.08 -38.64 -13.63
CA ASP A 660 -7.03 -38.93 -14.62
C ASP A 660 -7.47 -40.07 -15.54
N SER A 661 -7.92 -41.19 -14.95
CA SER A 661 -8.44 -42.36 -15.72
C SER A 661 -9.62 -41.97 -16.61
N PHE A 662 -10.55 -41.15 -16.13
CA PHE A 662 -11.67 -40.66 -16.91
C PHE A 662 -11.22 -39.86 -18.13
N PHE A 663 -10.34 -38.92 -17.98
CA PHE A 663 -9.89 -38.11 -19.10
C PHE A 663 -8.96 -38.82 -20.09
N ASP A 664 -8.33 -39.91 -19.67
CA ASP A 664 -7.51 -40.74 -20.53
C ASP A 664 -8.36 -41.70 -21.40
N GLN A 665 -9.51 -42.16 -20.88
CA GLN A 665 -10.28 -43.22 -21.50
C GLN A 665 -11.62 -42.73 -22.10
N VAL A 666 -12.14 -41.55 -21.68
CA VAL A 666 -13.48 -41.09 -22.02
C VAL A 666 -13.45 -39.83 -22.87
N MET A 667 -14.08 -39.92 -24.05
CA MET A 667 -14.35 -38.76 -24.90
C MET A 667 -15.64 -38.06 -24.43
N VAL A 668 -15.49 -36.95 -23.65
CA VAL A 668 -16.67 -36.24 -23.11
C VAL A 668 -17.60 -35.73 -24.19
N MET A 669 -17.07 -35.11 -25.24
CA MET A 669 -17.82 -34.59 -26.38
C MET A 669 -18.14 -35.72 -27.42
N ALA A 670 -18.77 -36.80 -26.94
CA ALA A 670 -19.18 -37.93 -27.80
C ALA A 670 -20.16 -37.50 -28.89
N PRO A 671 -20.17 -38.20 -30.05
CA PRO A 671 -21.15 -37.93 -31.13
C PRO A 671 -22.59 -38.13 -30.68
N GLU A 672 -22.87 -39.16 -29.89
CA GLU A 672 -24.19 -39.49 -29.37
C GLU A 672 -24.67 -38.47 -28.35
N ALA A 673 -25.80 -37.84 -28.64
CA ALA A 673 -26.31 -36.72 -27.83
C ALA A 673 -26.63 -37.12 -26.38
N ASN A 674 -27.19 -38.27 -26.13
CA ASN A 674 -27.55 -38.74 -24.79
C ASN A 674 -26.29 -39.05 -23.96
N LEU A 675 -25.33 -39.74 -24.55
CA LEU A 675 -24.05 -40.05 -23.90
C LEU A 675 -23.27 -38.78 -23.57
N ARG A 676 -23.20 -37.86 -24.56
CA ARG A 676 -22.56 -36.54 -24.34
C ARG A 676 -23.20 -35.75 -23.18
N LYS A 677 -24.54 -35.68 -23.14
CA LYS A 677 -25.26 -35.02 -22.04
C LYS A 677 -24.92 -35.62 -20.67
N ASN A 678 -24.90 -36.94 -20.58
CA ASN A 678 -24.63 -37.64 -19.32
C ASN A 678 -23.20 -37.46 -18.87
N ARG A 679 -22.23 -37.46 -19.79
CA ARG A 679 -20.81 -37.16 -19.53
C ARG A 679 -20.60 -35.72 -19.09
N LEU A 680 -21.27 -34.75 -19.73
CA LEU A 680 -21.27 -33.35 -19.33
C LEU A 680 -21.88 -33.16 -17.94
N ALA A 681 -23.00 -33.84 -17.64
CA ALA A 681 -23.61 -33.79 -16.30
C ALA A 681 -22.66 -34.36 -15.22
N LEU A 682 -21.92 -35.43 -15.51
CA LEU A 682 -20.95 -36.03 -14.60
C LEU A 682 -19.83 -35.06 -14.27
N ILE A 683 -19.15 -34.46 -15.26
CA ILE A 683 -18.07 -33.53 -15.01
C ILE A 683 -18.56 -32.20 -14.40
N ALA A 684 -19.81 -31.78 -14.72
CA ALA A 684 -20.42 -30.63 -14.08
C ALA A 684 -20.69 -30.86 -12.58
N SER A 685 -21.16 -32.07 -12.20
CA SER A 685 -21.32 -32.45 -10.81
C SER A 685 -19.97 -32.40 -10.06
N VAL A 686 -18.91 -33.01 -10.63
CA VAL A 686 -17.55 -32.93 -10.05
C VAL A 686 -17.12 -31.49 -9.86
N PHE A 687 -17.30 -30.65 -10.86
CA PHE A 687 -16.93 -29.24 -10.75
C PHE A 687 -17.73 -28.50 -9.67
N ASN A 688 -19.05 -28.63 -9.68
CA ASN A 688 -19.94 -27.92 -8.76
C ASN A 688 -19.80 -28.38 -7.30
N ASP A 689 -19.59 -29.67 -7.06
CA ASP A 689 -19.49 -30.24 -5.72
C ASP A 689 -18.18 -29.83 -5.04
N PHE A 690 -17.09 -29.75 -5.78
CA PHE A 690 -15.77 -29.52 -5.21
C PHE A 690 -15.24 -28.09 -5.38
N SER A 691 -15.76 -27.27 -6.31
CA SER A 691 -15.36 -25.87 -6.46
C SER A 691 -15.94 -24.92 -5.41
N ARG A 692 -16.73 -25.42 -4.44
CA ARG A 692 -17.32 -24.56 -3.39
C ARG A 692 -16.30 -24.01 -2.39
N ILE A 693 -15.15 -24.66 -2.24
CA ILE A 693 -14.05 -24.20 -1.38
C ILE A 693 -13.17 -23.20 -2.14
N ALA A 694 -12.82 -23.53 -3.36
CA ALA A 694 -12.01 -22.72 -4.25
C ALA A 694 -12.22 -23.15 -5.71
N ASP A 695 -12.16 -22.24 -6.64
CA ASP A 695 -12.09 -22.58 -8.07
C ASP A 695 -10.65 -23.01 -8.41
N PHE A 696 -10.40 -24.32 -8.36
CA PHE A 696 -9.07 -24.87 -8.62
C PHE A 696 -8.52 -24.54 -10.00
N SER A 697 -9.37 -24.15 -10.96
CA SER A 697 -8.92 -23.75 -12.28
C SER A 697 -8.10 -22.44 -12.31
N GLU A 698 -8.18 -21.65 -11.26
CA GLU A 698 -7.43 -20.40 -11.09
C GLU A 698 -6.01 -20.63 -10.54
N ILE A 699 -5.73 -21.81 -10.00
CA ILE A 699 -4.41 -22.14 -9.44
C ILE A 699 -3.40 -22.29 -10.57
N VAL A 700 -2.29 -21.61 -10.44
CA VAL A 700 -1.16 -21.67 -11.37
C VAL A 700 -0.17 -22.73 -10.85
N PRO A 701 0.10 -23.79 -11.63
CA PRO A 701 1.18 -24.72 -11.30
C PRO A 701 2.50 -23.94 -11.14
N GLY A 702 3.18 -24.10 -10.01
CA GLY A 702 4.41 -23.39 -9.68
C GLY A 702 5.60 -23.83 -10.49
#